data_e38779f8355913e3b979a3133acdc9bb
#
_entry.id   e38779f8355913e3b979a3133acdc9bb
#
_cell.length_a   1.000
_cell.length_b   1.000
_cell.length_c   1.000
_cell.angle_alpha   90.00
_cell.angle_beta   90.00
_cell.angle_gamma   90.00
#
_symmetry.space_group_name_H-M   'P 1'
#
loop_
_entity.id
_entity.type
_entity.pdbx_description
1 polymer ?
#
loop_
_entity_poly.entity_id
_entity_poly.type
_entity_poly.pdbx_seq_one_letter_code
_entity_poly.pdbx_strand_id
1 'polypeptide(L)'
;MDGMENAVSDEHEAKIGDTSYGTLDEALKQAQAKDEVVLQKDHKGNIKITEWIKLNLNGKKIEGNVDVDLSKKQDDETDAEKKVEIVDGTITGATESGVTIKDAGDTNVLLKDLTIEKNKGKQGGGVHIENSQNVTIDHCTIQGNTGTRGGGIYTEHSTVEVKDSTFEKNTATDDGGAIAATQNSSLTVRNSKVLENKAADTAGGILAEKSTLEVTDSIIDGNRASVGGGLYISDIDAPGETKEDKPEHTITRTEITNNTADGQGIGGGIYLGAQKLTITDSKLTGNNTISKNGQTQGGAIVAYSPGDFTLDNTLIQGNTADVGGGIHVLSTKLRDSHIILCNNTRITGNVANQFGGGIFLDNMNNPAVLELVNASVDNNTANVAGGIGNYGSIVVLKDGAVLENNTAKQYGGGLYNRGKVTVESGATVMNNTASTYGGGLYNKGEATVESGAKLYNNHAAQAGDDIYLVGKNSTLTLTKVGDDWMLDDCGHKINGWFLDGLDARWDADGKGEHVTNLDDFKADGYAVTKNEDGSYTITILDKNATLALKAAHNVTPKPTPDPDPEPTPDPDTPDTPVSPEDPTTPPVQDATPDEAETPVNPENPTNPPVQDATPDSTVAALPKTGVNWFTALAMALSGMALTVAGAFTSLFAKSKH
;
A
#
# COMPACT_ATOMS: atom_id res chain seq x y z
N MET A 1 45.31 -2.37 65.46
CA MET A 1 44.76 -1.07 64.98
C MET A 1 44.33 -1.29 63.50
N ASP A 2 43.16 -1.75 63.41
CA ASP A 2 42.57 -2.02 62.08
C ASP A 2 42.07 -0.69 61.50
N GLY A 3 42.64 -0.32 60.34
CA GLY A 3 42.14 0.77 59.55
C GLY A 3 40.83 0.38 58.96
N MET A 4 39.71 0.87 59.46
CA MET A 4 38.48 0.97 58.73
C MET A 4 38.72 2.00 57.65
N GLU A 5 38.97 1.54 56.39
CA GLU A 5 38.67 2.31 55.19
C GLU A 5 37.15 2.53 55.17
N ASN A 6 36.73 3.72 55.58
CA ASN A 6 35.40 4.19 55.27
C ASN A 6 35.28 4.23 53.74
N ALA A 7 34.61 3.25 53.20
CA ALA A 7 34.04 3.39 51.88
C ALA A 7 33.09 4.60 51.96
N VAL A 8 33.57 5.76 51.56
CA VAL A 8 32.74 6.94 51.27
C VAL A 8 31.77 6.46 50.21
N SER A 9 30.53 6.22 50.57
CA SER A 9 29.45 5.99 49.62
C SER A 9 29.48 7.20 48.67
N ASP A 10 29.66 6.91 47.40
CA ASP A 10 29.69 7.91 46.34
C ASP A 10 28.34 8.66 46.32
N GLU A 11 28.27 9.76 47.09
CA GLU A 11 27.02 10.53 47.31
C GLU A 11 26.66 11.41 46.12
N HIS A 12 27.56 11.55 45.15
CA HIS A 12 27.42 12.46 44.03
C HIS A 12 26.55 11.86 42.91
N GLU A 13 25.63 12.65 42.40
CA GLU A 13 24.71 12.24 41.32
C GLU A 13 25.28 12.51 39.92
N ALA A 14 26.12 13.54 39.76
CA ALA A 14 26.71 13.89 38.47
C ALA A 14 28.15 14.42 38.62
N LYS A 15 28.90 14.46 37.50
CA LYS A 15 30.24 15.09 37.43
C LYS A 15 30.44 15.85 36.13
N ILE A 16 31.31 16.85 36.17
CA ILE A 16 31.86 17.57 35.01
C ILE A 16 33.40 17.49 35.15
N GLY A 17 34.04 16.81 34.17
CA GLY A 17 35.46 16.46 34.31
C GLY A 17 35.76 15.73 35.62
N ASP A 18 36.63 16.28 36.45
CA ASP A 18 36.99 15.71 37.77
C ASP A 18 36.13 16.25 38.94
N THR A 19 35.24 17.21 38.70
CA THR A 19 34.38 17.84 39.70
C THR A 19 33.07 17.07 39.85
N SER A 20 32.80 16.60 41.06
CA SER A 20 31.55 15.90 41.39
C SER A 20 30.53 16.85 42.04
N TYR A 21 29.25 16.63 41.70
CA TYR A 21 28.12 17.43 42.18
C TYR A 21 27.13 16.55 42.94
N GLY A 22 26.52 17.08 43.99
CA GLY A 22 25.53 16.39 44.79
C GLY A 22 24.27 16.03 44.01
N THR A 23 23.86 16.90 43.09
CA THR A 23 22.69 16.68 42.24
C THR A 23 23.01 16.95 40.76
N LEU A 24 22.24 16.34 39.88
CA LEU A 24 22.33 16.62 38.44
C LEU A 24 21.96 18.09 38.11
N ASP A 25 20.98 18.66 38.82
CA ASP A 25 20.58 20.06 38.65
C ASP A 25 21.71 21.03 39.01
N GLU A 26 22.51 20.74 40.03
CA GLU A 26 23.69 21.56 40.39
C GLU A 26 24.74 21.50 39.27
N ALA A 27 25.01 20.30 38.75
CA ALA A 27 25.94 20.12 37.63
C ALA A 27 25.50 20.90 36.41
N LEU A 28 24.23 20.75 35.99
CA LEU A 28 23.67 21.45 34.82
C LEU A 28 23.69 22.97 34.94
N LYS A 29 23.51 23.52 36.17
CA LYS A 29 23.63 24.97 36.42
C LYS A 29 25.06 25.50 36.33
N GLN A 30 26.05 24.69 36.56
CA GLN A 30 27.47 25.06 36.51
C GLN A 30 28.12 24.74 35.17
N ALA A 31 27.47 23.91 34.35
CA ALA A 31 27.97 23.50 33.05
C ALA A 31 28.13 24.68 32.12
N GLN A 32 29.23 24.71 31.38
CA GLN A 32 29.58 25.66 30.35
C GLN A 32 29.44 25.00 28.99
N ALA A 33 29.43 25.82 27.94
CA ALA A 33 29.42 25.29 26.56
C ALA A 33 30.57 24.27 26.37
N LYS A 34 30.22 23.14 25.73
CA LYS A 34 31.10 21.99 25.45
C LYS A 34 31.45 21.09 26.65
N ASP A 35 30.95 21.39 27.83
CA ASP A 35 31.13 20.46 28.97
C ASP A 35 30.37 19.14 28.72
N GLU A 36 30.97 18.05 29.20
CA GLU A 36 30.30 16.76 29.37
C GLU A 36 29.85 16.59 30.82
N VAL A 37 28.53 16.58 31.03
CA VAL A 37 27.89 16.24 32.31
C VAL A 37 27.61 14.75 32.31
N VAL A 38 28.28 14.02 33.20
CA VAL A 38 28.18 12.55 33.29
C VAL A 38 27.37 12.15 34.51
N LEU A 39 26.26 11.43 34.30
CA LEU A 39 25.42 10.91 35.38
C LEU A 39 26.11 9.74 36.09
N GLN A 40 26.09 9.75 37.42
CA GLN A 40 26.73 8.70 38.27
C GLN A 40 25.69 7.78 38.90
N LYS A 41 24.47 8.26 39.13
CA LYS A 41 23.32 7.54 39.70
C LYS A 41 22.06 7.84 38.89
N ASP A 42 21.02 7.01 39.06
CA ASP A 42 19.69 7.32 38.53
C ASP A 42 19.17 8.64 39.14
N HIS A 43 18.61 9.48 38.28
CA HIS A 43 18.00 10.75 38.65
C HIS A 43 16.47 10.65 38.71
N LYS A 44 15.87 11.30 39.70
CA LYS A 44 14.41 11.47 39.80
C LYS A 44 14.05 12.94 39.76
N GLY A 45 13.31 13.31 38.75
CA GLY A 45 12.82 14.67 38.54
C GLY A 45 13.00 15.13 37.10
N ASN A 46 12.38 16.26 36.81
CA ASN A 46 12.57 16.90 35.53
C ASN A 46 13.86 17.72 35.55
N ILE A 47 14.60 17.71 34.47
CA ILE A 47 15.83 18.50 34.32
C ILE A 47 15.72 19.45 33.16
N LYS A 48 16.52 20.53 33.19
CA LYS A 48 16.55 21.53 32.13
C LYS A 48 17.98 21.77 31.65
N ILE A 49 18.16 21.65 30.33
CA ILE A 49 19.41 21.97 29.63
C ILE A 49 19.24 23.33 28.97
N THR A 50 20.05 24.30 29.33
CA THR A 50 20.03 25.68 28.81
C THR A 50 21.34 26.10 28.18
N GLU A 51 22.27 25.17 28.03
CA GLU A 51 23.61 25.38 27.52
C GLU A 51 23.98 24.30 26.47
N TRP A 52 24.91 24.59 25.60
CA TRP A 52 25.43 23.65 24.59
C TRP A 52 26.38 22.65 25.23
N ILE A 53 25.83 21.58 25.77
CA ILE A 53 26.54 20.55 26.51
C ILE A 53 26.31 19.15 25.97
N LYS A 54 27.12 18.22 26.42
CA LYS A 54 26.84 16.78 26.33
C LYS A 54 26.37 16.26 27.70
N LEU A 55 25.13 15.77 27.77
CA LEU A 55 24.62 15.01 28.90
C LEU A 55 24.79 13.52 28.61
N ASN A 56 25.71 12.88 29.31
CA ASN A 56 25.99 11.45 29.23
C ASN A 56 25.34 10.74 30.43
N LEU A 57 24.30 9.97 30.15
CA LEU A 57 23.58 9.21 31.16
C LEU A 57 24.41 8.02 31.70
N ASN A 58 25.47 7.62 30.99
CA ASN A 58 26.40 6.58 31.46
C ASN A 58 25.68 5.28 31.90
N GLY A 59 24.71 4.86 31.11
CA GLY A 59 23.86 3.70 31.37
C GLY A 59 22.83 3.89 32.49
N LYS A 60 22.71 5.10 33.08
CA LYS A 60 21.75 5.41 34.14
C LYS A 60 20.40 5.85 33.59
N LYS A 61 19.46 6.06 34.50
CA LYS A 61 18.09 6.41 34.21
C LYS A 61 17.73 7.80 34.75
N ILE A 62 16.96 8.54 33.94
CA ILE A 62 16.20 9.71 34.38
C ILE A 62 14.72 9.34 34.46
N GLU A 63 14.13 9.40 35.64
CA GLU A 63 12.69 9.31 35.88
C GLU A 63 12.08 10.71 35.87
N GLY A 64 11.78 11.25 34.70
CA GLY A 64 11.27 12.60 34.51
C GLY A 64 11.49 13.10 33.09
N ASN A 65 11.16 14.37 32.84
CA ASN A 65 11.36 15.04 31.58
C ASN A 65 12.78 15.62 31.47
N VAL A 66 13.36 15.55 30.27
CA VAL A 66 14.58 16.28 29.89
C VAL A 66 14.17 17.42 28.97
N ASP A 67 14.20 18.66 29.46
CA ASP A 67 13.81 19.87 28.74
C ASP A 67 15.05 20.58 28.17
N VAL A 68 15.18 20.62 26.85
CA VAL A 68 16.22 21.37 26.12
C VAL A 68 15.60 22.69 25.67
N ASP A 69 15.90 23.77 26.40
CA ASP A 69 15.41 25.13 26.13
C ASP A 69 16.59 26.07 25.84
N LEU A 70 16.81 26.32 24.56
CA LEU A 70 17.87 27.19 24.06
C LEU A 70 17.34 28.54 23.59
N SER A 71 16.12 28.91 23.92
CA SER A 71 15.47 30.15 23.50
C SER A 71 16.28 31.42 23.81
N LYS A 72 17.11 31.41 24.84
CA LYS A 72 17.98 32.52 25.23
C LYS A 72 19.37 32.55 24.55
N LYS A 73 19.67 31.52 23.76
CA LYS A 73 20.99 31.33 23.11
C LYS A 73 20.97 31.61 21.61
N GLN A 74 19.83 31.89 21.02
CA GLN A 74 19.72 32.07 19.57
C GLN A 74 20.47 33.27 19.02
N ASP A 75 20.67 34.31 19.82
CA ASP A 75 21.33 35.54 19.41
C ASP A 75 22.88 35.50 19.52
N ASP A 76 23.45 34.39 19.99
CA ASP A 76 24.90 34.24 20.15
C ASP A 76 25.53 33.67 18.86
N GLU A 77 25.84 34.53 17.90
CA GLU A 77 26.40 34.15 16.58
C GLU A 77 27.86 33.66 16.63
N THR A 78 28.52 33.72 17.79
CA THR A 78 29.98 33.60 17.87
C THR A 78 30.50 32.18 18.06
N ASP A 79 29.64 31.19 18.39
CA ASP A 79 30.10 29.82 18.59
C ASP A 79 29.84 28.94 17.35
N ALA A 80 30.94 28.52 16.69
CA ALA A 80 30.88 27.65 15.51
C ALA A 80 30.41 26.22 15.78
N GLU A 81 30.22 25.83 17.03
CA GLU A 81 29.80 24.47 17.43
C GLU A 81 28.61 24.48 18.39
N LYS A 82 27.49 25.04 17.94
CA LYS A 82 26.21 24.95 18.69
C LYS A 82 25.74 23.49 18.71
N LYS A 83 25.94 22.77 19.82
CA LYS A 83 25.60 21.36 19.92
C LYS A 83 25.11 20.97 21.31
N VAL A 84 23.98 20.22 21.36
CA VAL A 84 23.50 19.50 22.55
C VAL A 84 23.48 18.02 22.23
N GLU A 85 24.07 17.22 23.10
CA GLU A 85 24.01 15.76 23.02
C GLU A 85 23.39 15.17 24.30
N ILE A 86 22.47 14.24 24.15
CA ILE A 86 21.94 13.42 25.25
C ILE A 86 22.20 11.96 24.86
N VAL A 87 23.01 11.27 25.64
CA VAL A 87 23.52 9.96 25.22
C VAL A 87 23.51 8.90 26.33
N ASP A 88 23.45 7.63 25.90
CA ASP A 88 23.78 6.43 26.66
C ASP A 88 22.98 6.26 27.96
N GLY A 89 21.70 5.95 27.86
CA GLY A 89 20.88 5.64 29.03
C GLY A 89 19.38 5.57 28.80
N THR A 90 18.61 5.73 29.87
CA THR A 90 17.15 5.57 29.81
C THR A 90 16.43 6.83 30.31
N ILE A 91 15.37 7.27 29.59
CA ILE A 91 14.48 8.35 30.01
C ILE A 91 13.06 7.78 30.10
N THR A 92 12.46 7.86 31.28
CA THR A 92 11.21 7.15 31.55
C THR A 92 10.33 7.86 32.60
N GLY A 93 9.05 7.50 32.63
CA GLY A 93 8.12 7.91 33.69
C GLY A 93 7.74 9.40 33.68
N ALA A 94 8.13 10.15 32.68
CA ALA A 94 7.70 11.54 32.53
C ALA A 94 6.17 11.63 32.39
N THR A 95 5.56 12.61 33.06
CA THR A 95 4.12 12.94 32.93
C THR A 95 3.84 13.95 31.82
N GLU A 96 4.90 14.45 31.22
CA GLU A 96 4.97 15.19 29.97
C GLU A 96 5.80 14.37 28.98
N SER A 97 6.31 14.95 27.90
CA SER A 97 7.22 14.23 26.99
C SER A 97 8.48 13.77 27.73
N GLY A 98 9.04 12.61 27.39
CA GLY A 98 10.32 12.16 27.97
C GLY A 98 11.43 13.15 27.68
N VAL A 99 11.53 13.62 26.43
CA VAL A 99 12.43 14.70 26.01
C VAL A 99 11.62 15.80 25.33
N THR A 100 11.88 17.06 25.69
CA THR A 100 11.32 18.24 25.03
C THR A 100 12.46 19.05 24.42
N ILE A 101 12.37 19.40 23.13
CA ILE A 101 13.32 20.21 22.40
C ILE A 101 12.53 21.34 21.76
N LYS A 102 12.72 22.56 22.28
CA LYS A 102 12.00 23.73 21.77
C LYS A 102 12.93 24.88 21.46
N ASP A 103 12.60 25.56 20.35
CA ASP A 103 13.29 26.77 19.94
C ASP A 103 14.83 26.61 19.91
N ALA A 104 15.30 25.41 19.50
CA ALA A 104 16.73 25.14 19.36
C ALA A 104 17.33 25.79 18.09
N GLY A 105 16.47 26.32 17.21
CA GLY A 105 16.89 26.99 15.97
C GLY A 105 17.79 26.10 15.11
N ASP A 106 18.99 26.56 14.80
CA ASP A 106 20.01 25.85 14.00
C ASP A 106 20.97 24.99 14.87
N THR A 107 20.77 24.91 16.19
CA THR A 107 21.58 24.06 17.07
C THR A 107 21.45 22.59 16.68
N ASN A 108 22.59 21.90 16.61
CA ASN A 108 22.62 20.45 16.41
C ASN A 108 22.24 19.75 17.71
N VAL A 109 21.05 19.14 17.75
CA VAL A 109 20.59 18.34 18.91
C VAL A 109 20.66 16.86 18.56
N LEU A 110 21.47 16.11 19.30
CA LEU A 110 21.65 14.67 19.11
C LEU A 110 21.11 13.89 20.31
N LEU A 111 20.12 13.04 20.06
CA LEU A 111 19.71 11.98 20.97
C LEU A 111 20.33 10.67 20.48
N LYS A 112 21.20 10.04 21.28
CA LYS A 112 21.92 8.87 20.81
C LYS A 112 22.06 7.77 21.87
N ASP A 113 21.94 6.52 21.43
CA ASP A 113 22.06 5.33 22.27
C ASP A 113 21.12 5.38 23.49
N LEU A 114 19.89 5.89 23.30
CA LEU A 114 18.90 6.08 24.36
C LEU A 114 17.76 5.08 24.28
N THR A 115 17.27 4.65 25.46
CA THR A 115 15.94 4.07 25.60
C THR A 115 14.99 5.14 26.18
N ILE A 116 13.97 5.53 25.40
CA ILE A 116 12.95 6.51 25.82
C ILE A 116 11.63 5.75 25.93
N GLU A 117 11.21 5.47 27.17
CA GLU A 117 10.10 4.55 27.38
C GLU A 117 9.09 4.99 28.44
N LYS A 118 7.83 4.56 28.27
CA LYS A 118 6.75 4.72 29.25
C LYS A 118 6.50 6.16 29.71
N ASN A 119 6.79 7.11 28.83
CA ASN A 119 6.52 8.53 29.05
C ASN A 119 5.13 8.89 28.54
N LYS A 120 4.54 9.97 29.04
CA LYS A 120 3.23 10.46 28.64
C LYS A 120 3.30 11.94 28.30
N GLY A 121 2.85 12.31 27.12
CA GLY A 121 2.82 13.71 26.67
C GLY A 121 1.54 14.03 25.91
N LYS A 122 1.19 15.29 25.77
CA LYS A 122 0.12 15.69 24.85
C LYS A 122 0.63 15.62 23.41
N GLN A 123 1.81 16.19 23.19
CA GLN A 123 2.52 16.17 21.90
C GLN A 123 3.84 15.43 22.15
N GLY A 124 4.07 14.33 21.44
CA GLY A 124 5.25 13.49 21.63
C GLY A 124 5.32 12.82 22.98
N GLY A 125 4.75 11.64 23.14
CA GLY A 125 4.86 10.90 24.41
C GLY A 125 6.32 10.64 24.82
N GLY A 126 7.14 10.20 23.86
CA GLY A 126 8.58 10.04 24.03
C GLY A 126 9.35 11.35 23.86
N VAL A 127 9.21 12.00 22.68
CA VAL A 127 9.97 13.20 22.31
C VAL A 127 9.05 14.24 21.67
N HIS A 128 9.14 15.48 22.13
CA HIS A 128 8.46 16.64 21.54
C HIS A 128 9.50 17.61 20.96
N ILE A 129 9.39 17.93 19.68
CA ILE A 129 10.32 18.78 18.93
C ILE A 129 9.53 19.93 18.29
N GLU A 130 9.93 21.17 18.56
CA GLU A 130 9.29 22.38 18.07
C GLU A 130 10.35 23.43 17.67
N ASN A 131 10.17 24.06 16.50
CA ASN A 131 11.03 25.15 15.99
C ASN A 131 12.54 24.82 16.02
N SER A 132 12.93 23.60 15.60
CA SER A 132 14.31 23.10 15.72
C SER A 132 14.75 22.46 14.41
N GLN A 133 15.85 22.95 13.80
CA GLN A 133 16.18 22.63 12.41
C GLN A 133 17.20 21.49 12.22
N ASN A 134 17.90 21.06 13.28
CA ASN A 134 18.95 20.05 13.17
C ASN A 134 18.86 19.03 14.31
N VAL A 135 17.76 18.29 14.38
CA VAL A 135 17.56 17.25 15.41
C VAL A 135 17.85 15.88 14.83
N THR A 136 18.76 15.13 15.44
CA THR A 136 19.09 13.76 15.06
C THR A 136 18.78 12.79 16.19
N ILE A 137 18.08 11.70 15.87
CA ILE A 137 17.78 10.58 16.75
C ILE A 137 18.49 9.36 16.18
N ASP A 138 19.53 8.89 16.86
CA ASP A 138 20.49 7.91 16.39
C ASP A 138 20.61 6.73 17.34
N HIS A 139 20.45 5.50 16.87
CA HIS A 139 20.52 4.27 17.66
C HIS A 139 19.63 4.27 18.91
N CYS A 140 18.45 4.89 18.84
CA CYS A 140 17.52 4.98 19.96
C CYS A 140 16.43 3.91 19.91
N THR A 141 15.94 3.50 21.10
CA THR A 141 14.72 2.72 21.24
C THR A 141 13.66 3.60 21.91
N ILE A 142 12.59 3.92 21.18
CA ILE A 142 11.46 4.72 21.64
C ILE A 142 10.25 3.82 21.75
N GLN A 143 9.87 3.42 22.98
CA GLN A 143 8.89 2.35 23.14
C GLN A 143 7.87 2.60 24.25
N GLY A 144 6.63 2.15 24.01
CA GLY A 144 5.58 2.16 25.03
C GLY A 144 5.22 3.54 25.56
N ASN A 145 5.52 4.60 24.81
CA ASN A 145 5.17 5.97 25.14
C ASN A 145 3.73 6.28 24.70
N THR A 146 3.10 7.23 25.36
CA THR A 146 1.71 7.64 25.06
C THR A 146 1.64 9.14 24.82
N GLY A 147 1.06 9.52 23.66
CA GLY A 147 0.79 10.92 23.30
C GLY A 147 -0.67 11.13 22.90
N THR A 148 -1.10 12.37 22.75
CA THR A 148 -2.31 12.66 21.98
C THR A 148 -1.95 12.61 20.51
N ARG A 149 -0.92 13.34 20.08
CA ARG A 149 -0.30 13.25 18.76
C ARG A 149 1.16 12.85 18.91
N GLY A 150 1.63 11.90 18.11
CA GLY A 150 2.98 11.36 18.23
C GLY A 150 3.18 10.56 19.53
N GLY A 151 2.75 9.30 19.57
CA GLY A 151 3.00 8.47 20.75
C GLY A 151 4.48 8.37 21.11
N GLY A 152 5.35 8.15 20.09
CA GLY A 152 6.79 8.23 20.20
C GLY A 152 7.31 9.65 20.05
N ILE A 153 7.19 10.24 18.85
CA ILE A 153 7.68 11.59 18.53
C ILE A 153 6.54 12.45 17.98
N TYR A 154 6.50 13.70 18.41
CA TYR A 154 5.78 14.78 17.75
C TYR A 154 6.78 15.84 17.31
N THR A 155 6.65 16.32 16.07
CA THR A 155 7.49 17.39 15.55
C THR A 155 6.69 18.38 14.73
N GLU A 156 6.96 19.69 14.94
CA GLU A 156 6.36 20.78 14.18
C GLU A 156 7.39 21.87 13.88
N HIS A 157 7.30 22.47 12.70
CA HIS A 157 8.23 23.50 12.20
C HIS A 157 9.71 23.12 12.37
N SER A 158 10.04 21.83 12.19
CA SER A 158 11.36 21.32 12.53
C SER A 158 11.91 20.39 11.45
N THR A 159 13.23 20.21 11.44
CA THR A 159 13.91 19.22 10.61
C THR A 159 14.49 18.13 11.49
N VAL A 160 14.03 16.91 11.27
CA VAL A 160 14.35 15.75 12.12
C VAL A 160 14.86 14.59 11.27
N GLU A 161 16.03 14.09 11.62
CA GLU A 161 16.56 12.82 11.10
C GLU A 161 16.47 11.73 12.17
N VAL A 162 15.85 10.64 11.81
CA VAL A 162 15.79 9.39 12.59
C VAL A 162 16.58 8.34 11.85
N LYS A 163 17.61 7.77 12.49
CA LYS A 163 18.42 6.71 11.91
C LYS A 163 18.75 5.61 12.89
N ASP A 164 18.89 4.40 12.37
CA ASP A 164 19.29 3.22 13.12
C ASP A 164 18.45 2.97 14.40
N SER A 165 17.18 3.42 14.39
CA SER A 165 16.35 3.52 15.59
C SER A 165 15.09 2.63 15.51
N THR A 166 14.53 2.31 16.68
CA THR A 166 13.32 1.48 16.80
C THR A 166 12.22 2.22 17.55
N PHE A 167 11.03 2.25 16.95
CA PHE A 167 9.79 2.75 17.54
C PHE A 167 8.84 1.58 17.75
N GLU A 168 8.58 1.22 19.00
CA GLU A 168 7.79 0.03 19.26
C GLU A 168 6.66 0.29 20.28
N LYS A 169 5.46 -0.15 19.95
CA LYS A 169 4.30 -0.13 20.87
C LYS A 169 3.98 1.25 21.47
N ASN A 170 4.32 2.32 20.76
CA ASN A 170 3.89 3.66 21.15
C ASN A 170 2.40 3.84 20.79
N THR A 171 1.71 4.68 21.55
CA THR A 171 0.27 4.89 21.40
C THR A 171 -0.05 6.38 21.30
N ALA A 172 -0.77 6.77 20.24
CA ALA A 172 -1.42 8.07 20.17
C ALA A 172 -2.92 7.91 20.43
N THR A 173 -3.50 8.79 21.23
CA THR A 173 -4.96 8.81 21.45
C THR A 173 -5.70 9.52 20.30
N ASP A 174 -4.95 10.11 19.39
CA ASP A 174 -5.41 10.77 18.17
C ASP A 174 -4.54 10.28 16.99
N ASP A 175 -3.47 10.97 16.63
CA ASP A 175 -2.69 10.77 15.41
C ASP A 175 -1.22 10.38 15.63
N GLY A 176 -0.64 9.61 14.70
CA GLY A 176 0.77 9.29 14.66
C GLY A 176 1.23 8.42 15.82
N GLY A 177 0.89 7.14 15.80
CA GLY A 177 1.22 6.21 16.89
C GLY A 177 2.71 6.19 17.25
N ALA A 178 3.59 6.11 16.25
CA ALA A 178 5.02 6.26 16.47
C ALA A 178 5.48 7.71 16.32
N ILE A 179 5.27 8.31 15.13
CA ILE A 179 5.80 9.63 14.78
C ILE A 179 4.67 10.48 14.16
N ALA A 180 4.55 11.72 14.59
CA ALA A 180 3.73 12.73 13.95
C ALA A 180 4.58 13.95 13.54
N ALA A 181 4.77 14.14 12.23
CA ALA A 181 5.42 15.31 11.64
C ALA A 181 4.35 16.23 11.05
N THR A 182 4.32 17.47 11.48
CA THR A 182 3.27 18.43 11.15
C THR A 182 3.82 19.82 10.84
N GLN A 183 3.00 20.65 10.23
CA GLN A 183 3.24 22.09 10.09
C GLN A 183 4.61 22.48 9.49
N ASN A 184 4.87 22.05 8.26
CA ASN A 184 6.11 22.31 7.51
C ASN A 184 7.37 21.70 8.16
N SER A 185 7.23 20.57 8.83
CA SER A 185 8.40 19.80 9.26
C SER A 185 9.01 19.03 8.09
N SER A 186 10.28 18.68 8.23
CA SER A 186 10.97 17.73 7.35
C SER A 186 11.41 16.52 8.18
N LEU A 187 10.86 15.35 7.85
CA LEU A 187 11.16 14.09 8.54
C LEU A 187 11.89 13.14 7.59
N THR A 188 13.08 12.74 7.97
CA THR A 188 13.84 11.67 7.32
C THR A 188 13.96 10.48 8.28
N VAL A 189 13.59 9.28 7.80
CA VAL A 189 13.68 8.02 8.56
C VAL A 189 14.54 7.04 7.77
N ARG A 190 15.69 6.65 8.33
CA ARG A 190 16.65 5.77 7.65
C ARG A 190 17.02 4.57 8.52
N ASN A 191 17.14 3.38 7.91
CA ASN A 191 17.57 2.13 8.55
C ASN A 191 16.88 1.89 9.90
N SER A 192 15.59 2.18 9.98
CA SER A 192 14.84 2.23 11.23
C SER A 192 13.63 1.30 11.21
N LYS A 193 13.10 0.99 12.40
CA LYS A 193 11.96 0.10 12.57
C LYS A 193 10.81 0.82 13.26
N VAL A 194 9.61 0.74 12.69
CA VAL A 194 8.37 1.29 13.24
C VAL A 194 7.38 0.15 13.42
N LEU A 195 7.31 -0.39 14.63
CA LEU A 195 6.71 -1.69 14.92
C LEU A 195 5.53 -1.57 15.89
N GLU A 196 4.39 -2.17 15.55
CA GLU A 196 3.25 -2.38 16.45
C GLU A 196 2.74 -1.10 17.14
N ASN A 197 2.94 0.08 16.54
CA ASN A 197 2.46 1.34 17.10
C ASN A 197 0.99 1.55 16.78
N LYS A 198 0.30 2.33 17.59
CA LYS A 198 -1.15 2.51 17.49
C LYS A 198 -1.56 3.96 17.59
N ALA A 199 -2.45 4.39 16.69
CA ALA A 199 -3.19 5.64 16.78
C ALA A 199 -4.71 5.37 16.80
N ALA A 200 -5.48 6.27 17.41
CA ALA A 200 -6.93 6.11 17.41
C ALA A 200 -7.55 6.58 16.08
N ASP A 201 -7.00 7.61 15.46
CA ASP A 201 -7.54 8.17 14.21
C ASP A 201 -6.57 7.94 13.04
N THR A 202 -5.52 8.70 12.84
CA THR A 202 -4.67 8.59 11.68
C THR A 202 -3.24 8.13 11.98
N ALA A 203 -2.63 7.38 11.06
CA ALA A 203 -1.26 6.88 11.07
C ALA A 203 -0.88 6.08 12.34
N GLY A 204 -1.02 4.78 12.28
CA GLY A 204 -0.51 3.90 13.34
C GLY A 204 1.01 4.00 13.49
N GLY A 205 1.74 4.07 12.38
CA GLY A 205 3.18 4.32 12.33
C GLY A 205 3.51 5.80 12.22
N ILE A 206 3.59 6.35 11.00
CA ILE A 206 4.11 7.70 10.75
C ILE A 206 3.04 8.57 10.09
N LEU A 207 2.76 9.72 10.69
CA LEU A 207 2.00 10.82 10.13
C LEU A 207 2.96 11.85 9.52
N ALA A 208 2.73 12.24 8.26
CA ALA A 208 3.28 13.43 7.64
C ALA A 208 2.14 14.31 7.13
N GLU A 209 1.81 15.34 7.89
CA GLU A 209 0.74 16.29 7.57
C GLU A 209 1.34 17.66 7.24
N LYS A 210 1.18 18.12 6.00
CA LYS A 210 1.81 19.37 5.50
C LYS A 210 3.32 19.40 5.78
N SER A 211 3.98 18.27 5.63
CA SER A 211 5.38 18.06 6.02
C SER A 211 6.05 17.10 5.06
N THR A 212 7.31 17.29 4.77
CA THR A 212 8.09 16.40 3.90
C THR A 212 8.40 15.09 4.62
N LEU A 213 8.29 13.98 3.92
CA LEU A 213 8.65 12.65 4.42
C LEU A 213 9.60 11.94 3.46
N GLU A 214 10.73 11.53 3.99
CA GLU A 214 11.65 10.59 3.35
C GLU A 214 11.82 9.35 4.23
N VAL A 215 11.56 8.15 3.67
CA VAL A 215 11.78 6.87 4.37
C VAL A 215 12.69 6.00 3.51
N THR A 216 13.78 5.53 4.09
CA THR A 216 14.76 4.73 3.35
C THR A 216 15.25 3.56 4.21
N ASP A 217 15.43 2.38 3.58
CA ASP A 217 16.02 1.19 4.20
C ASP A 217 15.34 0.78 5.52
N SER A 218 14.01 0.96 5.63
CA SER A 218 13.29 0.87 6.89
C SER A 218 12.18 -0.19 6.86
N ILE A 219 11.69 -0.55 8.06
CA ILE A 219 10.58 -1.49 8.23
C ILE A 219 9.44 -0.80 8.98
N ILE A 220 8.23 -0.83 8.41
CA ILE A 220 7.01 -0.30 9.01
C ILE A 220 6.01 -1.46 9.11
N ASP A 221 5.97 -2.12 10.27
CA ASP A 221 5.27 -3.38 10.43
C ASP A 221 4.27 -3.39 11.59
N GLY A 222 3.11 -3.99 11.34
CA GLY A 222 2.12 -4.27 12.39
C GLY A 222 1.47 -3.04 13.01
N ASN A 223 1.60 -1.86 12.43
CA ASN A 223 1.03 -0.62 12.98
C ASN A 223 -0.48 -0.54 12.71
N ARG A 224 -1.21 0.18 13.55
CA ARG A 224 -2.67 0.20 13.52
C ARG A 224 -3.26 1.58 13.78
N ALA A 225 -4.21 2.01 12.90
CA ALA A 225 -5.00 3.24 13.04
C ALA A 225 -6.39 3.07 12.41
N SER A 226 -7.23 4.09 12.48
CA SER A 226 -8.50 4.10 11.75
C SER A 226 -8.30 4.36 10.25
N VAL A 227 -7.32 5.22 9.91
CA VAL A 227 -6.91 5.58 8.56
C VAL A 227 -5.38 5.55 8.46
N GLY A 228 -4.83 4.95 7.40
CA GLY A 228 -3.37 4.85 7.22
C GLY A 228 -2.73 4.00 8.31
N GLY A 229 -3.00 2.69 8.33
CA GLY A 229 -2.47 1.80 9.38
C GLY A 229 -0.96 1.94 9.58
N GLY A 230 -0.18 1.93 8.49
CA GLY A 230 1.26 2.20 8.52
C GLY A 230 1.58 3.70 8.45
N LEU A 231 1.20 4.34 7.34
CA LEU A 231 1.54 5.72 7.00
C LEU A 231 0.29 6.54 6.66
N TYR A 232 0.29 7.81 7.05
CA TYR A 232 -0.63 8.82 6.58
C TYR A 232 0.17 10.02 6.05
N ILE A 233 0.03 10.32 4.75
CA ILE A 233 0.77 11.40 4.08
C ILE A 233 -0.26 12.33 3.45
N SER A 234 -0.30 13.61 3.84
CA SER A 234 -1.30 14.55 3.36
C SER A 234 -0.76 15.98 3.29
N ASP A 235 -0.93 16.59 2.10
CA ASP A 235 -0.62 18.00 1.82
C ASP A 235 -1.91 18.79 1.53
N ILE A 236 -3.07 18.26 1.91
CA ILE A 236 -4.34 18.91 1.65
C ILE A 236 -4.43 20.16 2.49
N ASP A 237 -4.48 21.31 1.81
CA ASP A 237 -4.66 22.61 2.45
C ASP A 237 -6.14 22.90 2.72
N ALA A 238 -6.39 23.87 3.58
CA ALA A 238 -7.74 24.41 3.74
C ALA A 238 -8.23 25.02 2.40
N PRO A 239 -9.55 25.03 2.14
CA PRO A 239 -10.09 25.58 0.91
C PRO A 239 -9.61 27.02 0.68
N GLY A 240 -8.94 27.26 -0.44
CA GLY A 240 -8.40 28.56 -0.84
C GLY A 240 -6.91 28.79 -0.62
N GLU A 241 -6.21 27.85 0.01
CA GLU A 241 -4.76 27.89 0.10
C GLU A 241 -4.13 27.19 -1.11
N THR A 242 -3.37 27.94 -1.92
CA THR A 242 -2.57 27.41 -3.02
C THR A 242 -1.10 27.68 -2.73
N LYS A 243 -0.35 26.65 -2.34
CA LYS A 243 1.12 26.73 -2.32
C LYS A 243 1.65 26.18 -3.65
N GLU A 244 2.49 26.94 -4.34
CA GLU A 244 3.12 26.51 -5.60
C GLU A 244 4.12 25.37 -5.36
N ASP A 245 4.82 25.38 -4.22
CA ASP A 245 5.80 24.36 -3.85
C ASP A 245 5.20 23.37 -2.83
N LYS A 246 4.73 22.24 -3.31
CA LYS A 246 4.29 21.13 -2.45
C LYS A 246 5.46 20.19 -2.14
N PRO A 247 5.49 19.63 -0.92
CA PRO A 247 6.54 18.69 -0.56
C PRO A 247 6.53 17.45 -1.48
N GLU A 248 7.71 16.96 -1.79
CA GLU A 248 7.93 15.70 -2.45
C GLU A 248 8.23 14.63 -1.40
N HIS A 249 7.46 13.53 -1.44
CA HIS A 249 7.66 12.42 -0.52
C HIS A 249 8.33 11.26 -1.23
N THR A 250 9.24 10.57 -0.52
CA THR A 250 9.93 9.40 -1.06
C THR A 250 9.97 8.25 -0.06
N ILE A 251 9.75 7.04 -0.59
CA ILE A 251 9.88 5.79 0.16
C ILE A 251 10.76 4.87 -0.68
N THR A 252 11.93 4.48 -0.16
CA THR A 252 12.91 3.72 -0.93
C THR A 252 13.42 2.52 -0.12
N ARG A 253 13.51 1.34 -0.74
CA ARG A 253 14.00 0.09 -0.14
C ARG A 253 13.39 -0.20 1.24
N THR A 254 12.08 0.04 1.35
CA THR A 254 11.34 -0.01 2.61
C THR A 254 10.27 -1.11 2.56
N GLU A 255 10.11 -1.82 3.67
CA GLU A 255 9.06 -2.81 3.84
C GLU A 255 7.90 -2.24 4.67
N ILE A 256 6.69 -2.17 4.11
CA ILE A 256 5.46 -1.72 4.78
C ILE A 256 4.53 -2.92 4.87
N THR A 257 4.51 -3.57 6.03
CA THR A 257 3.95 -4.91 6.14
C THR A 257 2.97 -5.04 7.30
N ASN A 258 1.94 -5.88 7.10
CA ASN A 258 0.98 -6.26 8.14
C ASN A 258 0.28 -5.08 8.86
N ASN A 259 0.31 -3.88 8.29
CA ASN A 259 -0.35 -2.73 8.89
C ASN A 259 -1.87 -2.81 8.70
N THR A 260 -2.62 -2.28 9.63
CA THR A 260 -4.08 -2.39 9.63
C THR A 260 -4.76 -1.04 9.82
N ALA A 261 -5.62 -0.66 8.86
CA ALA A 261 -6.59 0.40 9.09
C ALA A 261 -7.87 -0.21 9.70
N ASP A 262 -8.14 0.10 10.98
CA ASP A 262 -9.23 -0.48 11.77
C ASP A 262 -10.12 0.61 12.38
N GLY A 263 -11.25 0.80 11.79
CA GLY A 263 -12.22 1.83 12.17
C GLY A 263 -12.96 2.33 10.93
N GLN A 264 -12.40 3.29 10.23
CA GLN A 264 -12.90 3.68 8.91
C GLN A 264 -12.46 2.67 7.84
N GLY A 265 -11.32 1.99 8.04
CA GLY A 265 -10.83 0.96 7.13
C GLY A 265 -10.30 1.55 5.82
N ILE A 266 -9.47 2.59 5.89
CA ILE A 266 -8.98 3.33 4.72
C ILE A 266 -7.45 3.30 4.71
N GLY A 267 -6.84 2.66 3.69
CA GLY A 267 -5.40 2.56 3.52
C GLY A 267 -4.70 1.74 4.60
N GLY A 268 -4.75 0.41 4.50
CA GLY A 268 -4.12 -0.49 5.48
C GLY A 268 -2.63 -0.21 5.66
N GLY A 269 -1.89 -0.12 4.55
CA GLY A 269 -0.49 0.30 4.55
C GLY A 269 -0.34 1.82 4.56
N ILE A 270 -0.86 2.50 3.53
CA ILE A 270 -0.66 3.93 3.29
C ILE A 270 -1.99 4.62 2.96
N TYR A 271 -2.25 5.76 3.58
CA TYR A 271 -3.15 6.79 3.06
C TYR A 271 -2.32 7.90 2.42
N LEU A 272 -2.61 8.21 1.16
CA LEU A 272 -1.94 9.23 0.36
C LEU A 272 -2.92 10.32 -0.06
N GLY A 273 -2.75 11.52 0.45
CA GLY A 273 -3.46 12.74 0.05
C GLY A 273 -2.48 13.85 -0.38
N ALA A 274 -1.33 13.47 -0.94
CA ALA A 274 -0.23 14.39 -1.27
C ALA A 274 -0.12 14.68 -2.76
N GLN A 275 0.57 15.78 -3.11
CA GLN A 275 0.84 16.18 -4.49
C GLN A 275 1.80 15.24 -5.20
N LYS A 276 2.84 14.75 -4.49
CA LYS A 276 3.84 13.88 -5.09
C LYS A 276 4.34 12.83 -4.12
N LEU A 277 4.28 11.56 -4.54
CA LEU A 277 4.89 10.44 -3.84
C LEU A 277 5.58 9.53 -4.84
N THR A 278 6.82 9.18 -4.55
CA THR A 278 7.56 8.13 -5.27
C THR A 278 7.91 7.00 -4.31
N ILE A 279 7.55 5.77 -4.66
CA ILE A 279 7.93 4.55 -3.92
C ILE A 279 8.83 3.72 -4.83
N THR A 280 10.06 3.46 -4.39
CA THR A 280 11.07 2.76 -5.19
C THR A 280 11.63 1.57 -4.43
N ASP A 281 11.89 0.45 -5.12
CA ASP A 281 12.56 -0.75 -4.59
C ASP A 281 11.94 -1.28 -3.30
N SER A 282 10.63 -1.11 -3.12
CA SER A 282 9.96 -1.31 -1.84
C SER A 282 8.91 -2.43 -1.88
N LYS A 283 8.42 -2.84 -0.70
CA LYS A 283 7.41 -3.90 -0.57
C LYS A 283 6.27 -3.44 0.33
N LEU A 284 5.04 -3.61 -0.15
CA LEU A 284 3.82 -3.39 0.63
C LEU A 284 3.05 -4.71 0.70
N THR A 285 3.17 -5.45 1.80
CA THR A 285 2.64 -6.81 1.86
C THR A 285 1.79 -7.09 3.10
N GLY A 286 0.70 -7.85 2.91
CA GLY A 286 -0.15 -8.28 4.02
C GLY A 286 -0.88 -7.16 4.75
N ASN A 287 -0.95 -5.95 4.18
CA ASN A 287 -1.68 -4.85 4.80
C ASN A 287 -3.18 -5.07 4.63
N ASN A 288 -3.95 -4.66 5.61
CA ASN A 288 -5.37 -4.99 5.71
C ASN A 288 -6.22 -3.81 6.15
N THR A 289 -7.49 -3.84 5.76
CA THR A 289 -8.47 -2.85 6.18
C THR A 289 -9.67 -3.52 6.82
N ILE A 290 -10.11 -2.98 7.96
CA ILE A 290 -11.24 -3.53 8.73
C ILE A 290 -12.20 -2.39 9.08
N SER A 291 -13.49 -2.56 8.77
CA SER A 291 -14.53 -1.64 9.20
C SER A 291 -15.75 -2.41 9.70
N LYS A 292 -16.39 -1.91 10.77
CA LYS A 292 -17.64 -2.47 11.29
C LYS A 292 -18.87 -1.89 10.60
N ASN A 293 -18.76 -0.71 10.04
CA ASN A 293 -19.91 0.11 9.64
C ASN A 293 -19.81 0.66 8.21
N GLY A 294 -18.86 0.23 7.42
CA GLY A 294 -18.64 0.78 6.08
C GLY A 294 -17.81 -0.11 5.19
N GLN A 295 -17.71 0.26 3.94
CA GLN A 295 -16.88 -0.37 2.94
C GLN A 295 -15.41 0.02 3.17
N THR A 296 -14.54 -0.96 3.20
CA THR A 296 -13.10 -0.74 3.38
C THR A 296 -12.41 -0.48 2.04
N GLN A 297 -11.30 0.29 2.08
CA GLN A 297 -10.65 0.82 0.89
C GLN A 297 -9.13 0.68 0.97
N GLY A 298 -8.53 0.26 -0.15
CA GLY A 298 -7.09 0.22 -0.34
C GLY A 298 -6.34 -0.63 0.69
N GLY A 299 -6.25 -1.92 0.48
CA GLY A 299 -5.55 -2.82 1.41
C GLY A 299 -4.10 -2.38 1.64
N ALA A 300 -3.34 -2.14 0.57
CA ALA A 300 -2.04 -1.52 0.68
C ALA A 300 -2.12 0.00 0.69
N ILE A 301 -2.77 0.61 -0.33
CA ILE A 301 -2.74 2.06 -0.54
C ILE A 301 -4.14 2.58 -0.87
N VAL A 302 -4.56 3.63 -0.18
CA VAL A 302 -5.57 4.57 -0.68
C VAL A 302 -4.87 5.84 -1.16
N ALA A 303 -5.14 6.24 -2.41
CA ALA A 303 -4.64 7.48 -2.97
C ALA A 303 -5.83 8.43 -3.26
N TYR A 304 -5.98 9.45 -2.41
CA TYR A 304 -7.04 10.45 -2.52
C TYR A 304 -6.56 11.67 -3.29
N SER A 305 -7.05 11.82 -4.52
CA SER A 305 -6.60 12.86 -5.44
C SER A 305 -5.08 13.03 -5.41
N PRO A 306 -4.30 11.96 -5.60
CA PRO A 306 -2.86 12.09 -5.68
C PRO A 306 -2.54 12.99 -6.88
N GLY A 307 -1.48 13.79 -6.80
CA GLY A 307 -0.92 14.41 -8.00
C GLY A 307 -0.13 13.36 -8.77
N ASP A 308 1.19 13.49 -8.79
CA ASP A 308 2.09 12.49 -9.38
C ASP A 308 2.38 11.38 -8.36
N PHE A 309 1.94 10.17 -8.66
CA PHE A 309 2.16 9.00 -7.81
C PHE A 309 2.89 7.91 -8.62
N THR A 310 4.13 7.62 -8.26
CA THR A 310 4.98 6.66 -8.96
C THR A 310 5.32 5.46 -8.08
N LEU A 311 5.14 4.28 -8.64
CA LEU A 311 5.63 3.01 -8.10
C LEU A 311 6.70 2.48 -9.06
N ASP A 312 7.94 2.41 -8.60
CA ASP A 312 9.11 1.98 -9.36
C ASP A 312 9.71 0.73 -8.71
N ASN A 313 9.83 -0.36 -9.45
CA ASN A 313 10.38 -1.63 -8.96
C ASN A 313 9.80 -2.06 -7.58
N THR A 314 8.50 -1.86 -7.40
CA THR A 314 7.82 -2.02 -6.10
C THR A 314 6.86 -3.21 -6.12
N LEU A 315 6.86 -4.00 -5.04
CA LEU A 315 5.96 -5.15 -4.86
C LEU A 315 4.79 -4.79 -3.95
N ILE A 316 3.55 -4.97 -4.45
CA ILE A 316 2.32 -4.87 -3.66
C ILE A 316 1.64 -6.23 -3.64
N GLN A 317 1.69 -6.95 -2.51
CA GLN A 317 1.30 -8.34 -2.45
C GLN A 317 0.44 -8.71 -1.25
N GLY A 318 -0.60 -9.52 -1.48
CA GLY A 318 -1.37 -10.16 -0.42
C GLY A 318 -2.12 -9.19 0.47
N ASN A 319 -2.45 -7.99 -0.02
CA ASN A 319 -3.21 -7.00 0.73
C ASN A 319 -4.72 -7.19 0.54
N THR A 320 -5.51 -6.76 1.49
CA THR A 320 -6.95 -7.05 1.53
C THR A 320 -7.81 -5.83 1.85
N ALA A 321 -8.88 -5.63 1.09
CA ALA A 321 -9.91 -4.61 1.32
C ALA A 321 -11.26 -5.03 0.71
N ASP A 322 -12.30 -4.21 0.86
CA ASP A 322 -13.52 -4.38 0.06
C ASP A 322 -13.34 -3.83 -1.35
N VAL A 323 -12.59 -2.72 -1.48
CA VAL A 323 -12.35 -2.03 -2.74
C VAL A 323 -10.87 -1.70 -2.88
N GLY A 324 -10.27 -2.05 -4.03
CA GLY A 324 -8.85 -1.89 -4.25
C GLY A 324 -8.02 -2.72 -3.29
N GLY A 325 -8.02 -4.05 -3.42
CA GLY A 325 -7.27 -4.94 -2.53
C GLY A 325 -5.80 -4.53 -2.41
N GLY A 326 -5.16 -4.20 -3.53
CA GLY A 326 -3.87 -3.54 -3.57
C GLY A 326 -4.01 -2.03 -3.41
N ILE A 327 -4.54 -1.35 -4.43
CA ILE A 327 -4.59 0.11 -4.52
C ILE A 327 -6.02 0.58 -4.82
N HIS A 328 -6.49 1.58 -4.09
CA HIS A 328 -7.70 2.33 -4.41
C HIS A 328 -7.33 3.80 -4.69
N VAL A 329 -7.64 4.27 -5.89
CA VAL A 329 -7.47 5.67 -6.29
C VAL A 329 -8.84 6.35 -6.34
N LEU A 330 -9.03 7.40 -5.57
CA LEU A 330 -10.19 8.28 -5.63
C LEU A 330 -9.75 9.61 -6.23
N SER A 331 -10.19 9.90 -7.44
CA SER A 331 -9.85 11.14 -8.14
C SER A 331 -10.98 12.16 -8.08
N THR A 332 -10.67 13.37 -7.66
CA THR A 332 -11.62 14.47 -7.53
C THR A 332 -11.11 15.73 -8.23
N LYS A 333 -11.90 16.79 -8.27
CA LYS A 333 -11.47 18.10 -8.82
C LYS A 333 -10.36 18.80 -8.01
N LEU A 334 -9.89 18.20 -6.94
CA LEU A 334 -8.85 18.79 -6.11
C LEU A 334 -7.53 18.95 -6.89
N ARG A 335 -7.16 17.93 -7.69
CA ARG A 335 -5.98 17.94 -8.57
C ARG A 335 -6.10 16.88 -9.68
N ASP A 336 -5.30 17.05 -10.72
CA ASP A 336 -5.09 16.00 -11.71
C ASP A 336 -4.26 14.90 -11.08
N SER A 337 -4.66 13.66 -11.35
CA SER A 337 -4.03 12.48 -10.77
C SER A 337 -3.36 11.67 -11.87
N HIS A 338 -2.04 11.49 -11.76
CA HIS A 338 -1.24 10.69 -12.67
C HIS A 338 -0.50 9.60 -11.90
N ILE A 339 -0.82 8.36 -12.19
CA ILE A 339 -0.29 7.19 -11.50
C ILE A 339 0.56 6.38 -12.50
N ILE A 340 1.81 6.14 -12.16
CA ILE A 340 2.76 5.39 -13.00
C ILE A 340 3.25 4.17 -12.24
N LEU A 341 3.07 2.99 -12.84
CA LEU A 341 3.70 1.75 -12.42
C LEU A 341 4.78 1.40 -13.44
N CYS A 342 6.02 1.31 -13.00
CA CYS A 342 7.15 1.08 -13.92
C CYS A 342 8.22 0.14 -13.37
N ASN A 343 9.18 -0.21 -14.22
CA ASN A 343 10.42 -0.89 -13.88
C ASN A 343 10.24 -2.17 -13.05
N ASN A 344 9.41 -3.11 -13.51
CA ASN A 344 9.07 -4.37 -12.83
C ASN A 344 8.20 -4.20 -11.56
N THR A 345 7.51 -3.07 -11.40
CA THR A 345 6.48 -2.96 -10.35
C THR A 345 5.44 -4.06 -10.52
N ARG A 346 5.11 -4.74 -9.42
CA ARG A 346 4.21 -5.87 -9.44
C ARG A 346 3.11 -5.76 -8.38
N ILE A 347 1.86 -5.86 -8.81
CA ILE A 347 0.68 -5.88 -7.94
C ILE A 347 0.07 -7.28 -8.03
N THR A 348 0.27 -8.11 -6.99
CA THR A 348 -0.02 -9.54 -7.10
C THR A 348 -0.70 -10.12 -5.86
N GLY A 349 -1.61 -11.07 -6.08
CA GLY A 349 -2.23 -11.83 -4.99
C GLY A 349 -3.07 -10.98 -4.02
N ASN A 350 -3.49 -9.76 -4.41
CA ASN A 350 -4.33 -8.91 -3.58
C ASN A 350 -5.81 -9.30 -3.73
N VAL A 351 -6.59 -9.08 -2.69
CA VAL A 351 -7.98 -9.50 -2.62
C VAL A 351 -8.90 -8.32 -2.31
N ALA A 352 -9.89 -8.12 -3.18
CA ALA A 352 -11.00 -7.22 -2.89
C ALA A 352 -12.32 -7.99 -2.80
N ASN A 353 -13.11 -7.72 -1.75
CA ASN A 353 -14.41 -8.39 -1.64
C ASN A 353 -15.41 -7.93 -2.71
N GLN A 354 -15.26 -6.72 -3.23
CA GLN A 354 -16.19 -6.10 -4.17
C GLN A 354 -15.51 -5.72 -5.50
N PHE A 355 -14.65 -4.72 -5.53
CA PHE A 355 -14.12 -4.15 -6.77
C PHE A 355 -12.60 -4.00 -6.77
N GLY A 356 -11.96 -4.34 -7.90
CA GLY A 356 -10.55 -4.10 -8.16
C GLY A 356 -9.62 -4.86 -7.22
N GLY A 357 -9.40 -6.15 -7.48
CA GLY A 357 -8.52 -6.98 -6.65
C GLY A 357 -7.10 -6.41 -6.55
N GLY A 358 -6.52 -6.05 -7.70
CA GLY A 358 -5.26 -5.33 -7.76
C GLY A 358 -5.44 -3.83 -7.55
N ILE A 359 -6.14 -3.17 -8.49
CA ILE A 359 -6.30 -1.71 -8.54
C ILE A 359 -7.77 -1.36 -8.77
N PHE A 360 -8.26 -0.35 -8.10
CA PHE A 360 -9.54 0.28 -8.38
C PHE A 360 -9.38 1.79 -8.57
N LEU A 361 -9.87 2.30 -9.71
CA LEU A 361 -9.87 3.73 -10.04
C LEU A 361 -11.31 4.23 -9.96
N ASP A 362 -11.59 5.09 -9.01
CA ASP A 362 -12.89 5.73 -8.80
C ASP A 362 -12.84 7.21 -9.18
N ASN A 363 -13.43 7.53 -10.33
CA ASN A 363 -13.56 8.92 -10.79
C ASN A 363 -14.77 9.58 -10.15
N MET A 364 -14.53 10.38 -9.15
CA MET A 364 -15.59 11.16 -8.50
C MET A 364 -15.99 12.40 -9.29
N ASN A 365 -15.06 13.08 -9.97
CA ASN A 365 -15.34 14.29 -10.77
C ASN A 365 -14.18 14.69 -11.69
N ASN A 366 -13.06 14.00 -11.66
CA ASN A 366 -11.89 14.27 -12.50
C ASN A 366 -11.19 12.94 -12.83
N PRO A 367 -11.05 12.56 -14.10
CA PRO A 367 -10.43 11.28 -14.46
C PRO A 367 -8.98 11.22 -14.02
N ALA A 368 -8.59 10.16 -13.32
CA ALA A 368 -7.18 9.84 -13.13
C ALA A 368 -6.60 9.20 -14.40
N VAL A 369 -5.30 9.29 -14.56
CA VAL A 369 -4.54 8.54 -15.57
C VAL A 369 -3.69 7.50 -14.86
N LEU A 370 -3.88 6.22 -15.20
CA LEU A 370 -3.04 5.12 -14.77
C LEU A 370 -2.24 4.58 -15.95
N GLU A 371 -0.94 4.59 -15.84
CA GLU A 371 -0.03 4.00 -16.82
C GLU A 371 0.75 2.82 -16.24
N LEU A 372 0.78 1.71 -16.97
CA LEU A 372 1.64 0.58 -16.68
C LEU A 372 2.72 0.51 -17.77
N VAL A 373 3.98 0.57 -17.37
CA VAL A 373 5.15 0.53 -18.26
C VAL A 373 6.13 -0.51 -17.74
N ASN A 374 6.26 -1.64 -18.41
CA ASN A 374 7.09 -2.74 -17.90
C ASN A 374 6.73 -3.09 -16.45
N ALA A 375 5.43 -3.27 -16.19
CA ALA A 375 4.86 -3.54 -14.87
C ALA A 375 3.76 -4.60 -14.96
N SER A 376 3.47 -5.31 -13.86
CA SER A 376 2.46 -6.36 -13.86
C SER A 376 1.37 -6.18 -12.80
N VAL A 377 0.14 -6.58 -13.18
CA VAL A 377 -0.99 -6.75 -12.26
C VAL A 377 -1.48 -8.19 -12.44
N ASP A 378 -1.18 -9.05 -11.49
CA ASP A 378 -1.37 -10.49 -11.66
C ASP A 378 -1.91 -11.20 -10.41
N ASN A 379 -2.59 -12.33 -10.61
CA ASN A 379 -3.09 -13.21 -9.53
C ASN A 379 -4.00 -12.49 -8.50
N ASN A 380 -4.60 -11.37 -8.84
CA ASN A 380 -5.49 -10.65 -7.94
C ASN A 380 -6.93 -11.18 -8.07
N THR A 381 -7.71 -11.04 -7.02
CA THR A 381 -9.08 -11.58 -6.96
C THR A 381 -10.07 -10.53 -6.47
N ALA A 382 -11.23 -10.43 -7.15
CA ALA A 382 -12.34 -9.60 -6.71
C ALA A 382 -13.70 -10.21 -7.06
N ASN A 383 -14.78 -9.56 -6.61
CA ASN A 383 -16.11 -9.88 -7.13
C ASN A 383 -16.26 -9.33 -8.57
N VAL A 384 -15.82 -8.10 -8.81
CA VAL A 384 -15.77 -7.44 -10.12
C VAL A 384 -14.38 -6.84 -10.31
N ALA A 385 -13.80 -6.98 -11.49
CA ALA A 385 -12.46 -6.55 -11.82
C ALA A 385 -11.37 -7.25 -10.98
N GLY A 386 -11.01 -8.46 -11.35
CA GLY A 386 -9.95 -9.20 -10.65
C GLY A 386 -8.63 -8.43 -10.60
N GLY A 387 -8.17 -7.93 -11.76
CA GLY A 387 -6.98 -7.10 -11.86
C GLY A 387 -7.26 -5.62 -11.64
N ILE A 388 -7.85 -4.94 -12.62
CA ILE A 388 -8.04 -3.48 -12.64
C ILE A 388 -9.51 -3.13 -12.84
N GLY A 389 -10.09 -2.35 -11.92
CA GLY A 389 -11.41 -1.74 -12.04
C GLY A 389 -11.29 -0.27 -12.42
N ASN A 390 -11.75 0.10 -13.62
CA ASN A 390 -11.75 1.48 -14.10
C ASN A 390 -13.18 2.07 -14.12
N TYR A 391 -13.48 2.93 -13.18
CA TYR A 391 -14.76 3.63 -13.08
C TYR A 391 -14.64 5.09 -13.51
N GLY A 392 -14.46 5.29 -14.84
CA GLY A 392 -14.49 6.60 -15.47
C GLY A 392 -13.13 7.31 -15.58
N SER A 393 -12.05 6.63 -15.31
CA SER A 393 -10.67 7.10 -15.46
C SER A 393 -10.05 6.63 -16.79
N ILE A 394 -8.77 6.89 -16.98
CA ILE A 394 -7.99 6.49 -18.15
C ILE A 394 -6.95 5.46 -17.72
N VAL A 395 -6.91 4.32 -18.39
CA VAL A 395 -5.92 3.27 -18.18
C VAL A 395 -5.14 3.05 -19.47
N VAL A 396 -3.83 3.07 -19.40
CA VAL A 396 -2.93 2.79 -20.51
C VAL A 396 -1.99 1.66 -20.13
N LEU A 397 -2.13 0.53 -20.80
CA LEU A 397 -1.19 -0.58 -20.71
C LEU A 397 -0.17 -0.40 -21.83
N LYS A 398 1.03 0.01 -21.50
CA LYS A 398 2.13 0.31 -22.43
C LYS A 398 3.00 -0.93 -22.68
N ASP A 399 4.01 -0.78 -23.51
CA ASP A 399 4.96 -1.86 -23.80
C ASP A 399 5.53 -2.49 -22.52
N GLY A 400 5.58 -3.83 -22.47
CA GLY A 400 5.99 -4.61 -21.32
C GLY A 400 4.98 -4.65 -20.16
N ALA A 401 3.81 -3.99 -20.27
CA ALA A 401 2.75 -4.14 -19.29
C ALA A 401 2.11 -5.53 -19.35
N VAL A 402 1.87 -6.15 -18.19
CA VAL A 402 1.27 -7.49 -18.08
C VAL A 402 0.06 -7.46 -17.14
N LEU A 403 -1.08 -7.91 -17.64
CA LEU A 403 -2.32 -8.09 -16.86
C LEU A 403 -2.74 -9.55 -16.99
N GLU A 404 -2.39 -10.39 -16.00
CA GLU A 404 -2.57 -11.84 -16.14
C GLU A 404 -3.05 -12.55 -14.87
N ASN A 405 -3.66 -13.73 -15.07
CA ASN A 405 -4.06 -14.64 -14.00
C ASN A 405 -4.98 -14.00 -12.93
N ASN A 406 -5.65 -12.89 -13.25
CA ASN A 406 -6.58 -12.24 -12.33
C ASN A 406 -7.96 -12.91 -12.41
N THR A 407 -8.67 -12.95 -11.29
CA THR A 407 -9.94 -13.65 -11.16
C THR A 407 -11.06 -12.72 -10.68
N ALA A 408 -12.14 -12.64 -11.46
CA ALA A 408 -13.38 -11.99 -11.06
C ALA A 408 -14.50 -13.02 -10.86
N LYS A 409 -15.24 -12.92 -9.75
CA LYS A 409 -16.41 -13.77 -9.48
C LYS A 409 -17.61 -13.41 -10.35
N GLN A 410 -17.56 -12.27 -11.03
CA GLN A 410 -18.60 -11.82 -11.97
C GLN A 410 -17.97 -11.34 -13.27
N TYR A 411 -17.51 -10.10 -13.34
CA TYR A 411 -17.16 -9.41 -14.57
C TYR A 411 -15.71 -8.90 -14.58
N GLY A 412 -15.07 -8.98 -15.76
CA GLY A 412 -13.75 -8.40 -15.99
C GLY A 412 -12.66 -9.11 -15.18
N GLY A 413 -12.28 -10.33 -15.56
CA GLY A 413 -11.20 -11.05 -14.88
C GLY A 413 -9.93 -10.22 -14.81
N GLY A 414 -9.44 -9.76 -15.95
CA GLY A 414 -8.34 -8.81 -16.04
C GLY A 414 -8.78 -7.39 -15.74
N LEU A 415 -9.67 -6.85 -16.57
CA LEU A 415 -10.06 -5.44 -16.52
C LEU A 415 -11.58 -5.25 -16.69
N TYR A 416 -12.18 -4.45 -15.81
CA TYR A 416 -13.51 -3.90 -15.95
C TYR A 416 -13.42 -2.41 -16.27
N ASN A 417 -13.93 -1.98 -17.45
CA ASN A 417 -13.80 -0.62 -17.92
C ASN A 417 -15.14 0.10 -18.05
N ARG A 418 -15.26 1.26 -17.42
CA ARG A 418 -16.34 2.25 -17.64
C ARG A 418 -15.81 3.63 -18.04
N GLY A 419 -14.50 3.78 -18.14
CA GLY A 419 -13.81 4.97 -18.62
C GLY A 419 -13.17 4.72 -19.97
N LYS A 420 -11.90 5.00 -20.08
CA LYS A 420 -11.10 4.75 -21.28
C LYS A 420 -9.98 3.78 -20.95
N VAL A 421 -9.76 2.81 -21.85
CA VAL A 421 -8.61 1.90 -21.78
C VAL A 421 -7.92 1.83 -23.13
N THR A 422 -6.59 1.84 -23.10
CA THR A 422 -5.75 1.56 -24.26
C THR A 422 -4.80 0.41 -23.92
N VAL A 423 -4.83 -0.63 -24.72
CA VAL A 423 -3.86 -1.73 -24.69
C VAL A 423 -2.92 -1.50 -25.86
N GLU A 424 -1.76 -0.94 -25.57
CA GLU A 424 -0.76 -0.58 -26.58
C GLU A 424 0.03 -1.80 -27.09
N SER A 425 0.71 -1.63 -28.20
CA SER A 425 1.63 -2.63 -28.73
C SER A 425 2.65 -3.06 -27.67
N GLY A 426 2.90 -4.37 -27.54
CA GLY A 426 3.78 -4.95 -26.52
C GLY A 426 3.12 -5.24 -25.17
N ALA A 427 1.96 -4.66 -24.89
CA ALA A 427 1.20 -4.99 -23.67
C ALA A 427 0.53 -6.37 -23.78
N THR A 428 0.37 -7.04 -22.63
CA THR A 428 -0.19 -8.39 -22.52
C THR A 428 -1.39 -8.43 -21.58
N VAL A 429 -2.52 -9.02 -22.01
CA VAL A 429 -3.71 -9.30 -21.21
C VAL A 429 -4.08 -10.76 -21.44
N MET A 430 -3.73 -11.67 -20.54
CA MET A 430 -3.94 -13.10 -20.76
C MET A 430 -4.25 -13.88 -19.49
N ASN A 431 -4.80 -15.08 -19.65
CA ASN A 431 -5.08 -16.02 -18.56
C ASN A 431 -5.98 -15.45 -17.42
N ASN A 432 -6.71 -14.36 -17.68
CA ASN A 432 -7.63 -13.81 -16.70
C ASN A 432 -8.97 -14.55 -16.76
N THR A 433 -9.64 -14.69 -15.62
CA THR A 433 -10.86 -15.47 -15.51
C THR A 433 -12.01 -14.65 -14.92
N ALA A 434 -13.18 -14.72 -15.57
CA ALA A 434 -14.45 -14.20 -15.06
C ALA A 434 -15.49 -15.31 -14.95
N SER A 435 -16.25 -15.36 -13.86
CA SER A 435 -17.30 -16.39 -13.72
C SER A 435 -18.55 -16.09 -14.57
N THR A 436 -18.63 -14.91 -15.18
CA THR A 436 -19.74 -14.60 -16.11
C THR A 436 -19.25 -14.02 -17.43
N TYR A 437 -18.82 -12.76 -17.48
CA TYR A 437 -18.52 -12.05 -18.72
C TYR A 437 -17.17 -11.34 -18.70
N GLY A 438 -16.48 -11.33 -19.85
CA GLY A 438 -15.25 -10.59 -20.08
C GLY A 438 -14.09 -11.12 -19.25
N GLY A 439 -13.52 -12.27 -19.63
CA GLY A 439 -12.36 -12.85 -18.95
C GLY A 439 -11.16 -11.90 -18.96
N GLY A 440 -10.78 -11.42 -20.13
CA GLY A 440 -9.74 -10.39 -20.28
C GLY A 440 -10.26 -9.00 -19.97
N LEU A 441 -11.23 -8.53 -20.77
CA LEU A 441 -11.78 -7.18 -20.74
C LEU A 441 -13.32 -7.20 -20.74
N TYR A 442 -13.94 -6.66 -19.70
CA TYR A 442 -15.33 -6.26 -19.71
C TYR A 442 -15.42 -4.76 -19.97
N ASN A 443 -15.91 -4.35 -21.15
CA ASN A 443 -15.91 -2.97 -21.56
C ASN A 443 -17.32 -2.35 -21.62
N LYS A 444 -17.51 -1.30 -20.85
CA LYS A 444 -18.73 -0.46 -20.80
C LYS A 444 -18.42 1.03 -21.07
N GLY A 445 -17.22 1.32 -21.49
CA GLY A 445 -16.69 2.64 -21.85
C GLY A 445 -16.04 2.62 -23.22
N GLU A 446 -14.89 3.23 -23.33
CA GLU A 446 -14.07 3.28 -24.54
C GLU A 446 -12.88 2.32 -24.38
N ALA A 447 -12.65 1.44 -25.34
CA ALA A 447 -11.50 0.57 -25.38
C ALA A 447 -10.79 0.63 -26.73
N THR A 448 -9.48 0.64 -26.71
CA THR A 448 -8.61 0.53 -27.89
C THR A 448 -7.62 -0.60 -27.67
N VAL A 449 -7.51 -1.50 -28.64
CA VAL A 449 -6.51 -2.57 -28.69
C VAL A 449 -5.66 -2.35 -29.92
N GLU A 450 -4.39 -2.02 -29.70
CA GLU A 450 -3.47 -1.71 -30.79
C GLU A 450 -2.90 -2.96 -31.46
N SER A 451 -2.42 -2.79 -32.67
CA SER A 451 -1.66 -3.82 -33.38
C SER A 451 -0.38 -4.17 -32.61
N GLY A 452 -0.20 -5.46 -32.29
CA GLY A 452 0.93 -5.94 -31.47
C GLY A 452 0.62 -6.05 -29.96
N ALA A 453 -0.54 -5.62 -29.50
CA ALA A 453 -1.06 -5.97 -28.20
C ALA A 453 -1.38 -7.47 -28.14
N LYS A 454 -1.16 -8.10 -26.99
CA LYS A 454 -1.40 -9.53 -26.73
C LYS A 454 -2.61 -9.68 -25.83
N LEU A 455 -3.80 -9.90 -26.41
CA LEU A 455 -5.04 -10.06 -25.68
C LEU A 455 -5.69 -11.39 -26.07
N TYR A 456 -5.41 -12.46 -25.30
CA TYR A 456 -5.82 -13.82 -25.63
C TYR A 456 -5.75 -14.75 -24.39
N ASN A 457 -6.23 -15.99 -24.54
CA ASN A 457 -6.23 -17.03 -23.50
C ASN A 457 -6.94 -16.64 -22.19
N ASN A 458 -7.83 -15.65 -22.25
CA ASN A 458 -8.66 -15.34 -21.11
C ASN A 458 -9.90 -16.25 -21.10
N HIS A 459 -10.60 -16.33 -20.00
CA HIS A 459 -11.76 -17.18 -19.87
C HIS A 459 -12.93 -16.48 -19.18
N ALA A 460 -14.12 -16.59 -19.77
CA ALA A 460 -15.38 -16.19 -19.16
C ALA A 460 -16.38 -17.35 -19.21
N ALA A 461 -17.03 -17.68 -18.09
CA ALA A 461 -17.89 -18.85 -18.06
C ALA A 461 -19.15 -18.73 -18.94
N GLN A 462 -19.58 -17.52 -19.28
CA GLN A 462 -20.77 -17.30 -20.09
C GLN A 462 -20.46 -16.72 -21.46
N ALA A 463 -19.77 -15.57 -21.58
CA ALA A 463 -19.46 -14.97 -22.86
C ALA A 463 -18.29 -13.98 -22.78
N GLY A 464 -17.59 -13.82 -23.92
CA GLY A 464 -16.47 -12.90 -24.09
C GLY A 464 -15.24 -13.34 -23.31
N ASP A 465 -14.69 -14.48 -23.67
CA ASP A 465 -13.45 -14.96 -23.04
C ASP A 465 -12.41 -13.84 -23.01
N ASP A 466 -12.16 -13.18 -24.13
CA ASP A 466 -11.17 -12.11 -24.18
C ASP A 466 -11.80 -10.73 -24.04
N ILE A 467 -12.90 -10.43 -24.75
CA ILE A 467 -13.55 -9.13 -24.68
C ILE A 467 -15.07 -9.30 -24.60
N TYR A 468 -15.69 -8.58 -23.68
CA TYR A 468 -17.14 -8.40 -23.61
C TYR A 468 -17.49 -6.92 -23.65
N LEU A 469 -18.08 -6.46 -24.76
CA LEU A 469 -18.51 -5.08 -24.99
C LEU A 469 -20.00 -4.95 -24.72
N VAL A 470 -20.41 -4.00 -23.89
CA VAL A 470 -21.79 -3.80 -23.47
C VAL A 470 -22.09 -2.36 -23.09
N GLY A 471 -23.34 -1.99 -23.30
CA GLY A 471 -23.84 -0.66 -22.92
C GLY A 471 -23.88 0.31 -24.10
N LYS A 472 -24.99 1.03 -24.19
CA LYS A 472 -25.19 2.03 -25.28
C LYS A 472 -24.07 3.06 -25.29
N ASN A 473 -23.51 3.34 -26.44
CA ASN A 473 -22.39 4.23 -26.74
C ASN A 473 -21.02 3.73 -26.25
N SER A 474 -20.91 2.51 -25.73
CA SER A 474 -19.58 1.94 -25.51
C SER A 474 -18.91 1.60 -26.84
N THR A 475 -17.59 1.74 -26.90
CA THR A 475 -16.81 1.56 -28.11
C THR A 475 -15.65 0.60 -27.91
N LEU A 476 -15.34 -0.14 -28.97
CA LEU A 476 -14.13 -0.96 -29.08
C LEU A 476 -13.43 -0.63 -30.39
N THR A 477 -12.23 -0.10 -30.32
CA THR A 477 -11.38 0.16 -31.48
C THR A 477 -10.31 -0.92 -31.58
N LEU A 478 -10.27 -1.60 -32.72
CA LEU A 478 -9.28 -2.60 -33.07
C LEU A 478 -8.43 -2.06 -34.21
N THR A 479 -7.13 -1.91 -34.01
CA THR A 479 -6.26 -1.28 -35.01
C THR A 479 -5.91 -2.21 -36.16
N LYS A 480 -6.07 -3.52 -36.01
CA LYS A 480 -5.95 -4.49 -37.09
C LYS A 480 -6.72 -5.76 -36.74
N VAL A 481 -7.42 -6.29 -37.69
CA VAL A 481 -8.04 -7.61 -37.62
C VAL A 481 -7.53 -8.43 -38.81
N GLY A 482 -6.97 -9.59 -38.53
CA GLY A 482 -6.50 -10.51 -39.58
C GLY A 482 -5.08 -11.00 -39.37
N ASP A 483 -4.55 -11.60 -40.39
CA ASP A 483 -3.37 -12.44 -40.42
C ASP A 483 -2.17 -11.89 -39.63
N ASP A 484 -1.63 -12.73 -38.73
CA ASP A 484 -0.28 -12.63 -38.16
C ASP A 484 0.00 -11.47 -37.17
N TRP A 485 -1.01 -10.94 -36.51
CA TRP A 485 -0.84 -9.78 -35.62
C TRP A 485 -0.51 -10.10 -34.16
N MET A 486 -0.75 -11.33 -33.71
CA MET A 486 -0.38 -11.81 -32.37
C MET A 486 0.15 -13.23 -32.41
N LEU A 487 0.98 -13.58 -31.45
CA LEU A 487 1.33 -14.95 -31.11
C LEU A 487 0.74 -15.29 -29.74
N ASP A 488 0.20 -16.50 -29.59
CA ASP A 488 -0.17 -17.02 -28.27
C ASP A 488 1.09 -17.41 -27.45
N ASP A 489 0.90 -17.86 -26.23
CA ASP A 489 1.96 -18.31 -25.34
C ASP A 489 2.72 -19.56 -25.85
N CYS A 490 2.12 -20.30 -26.80
CA CYS A 490 2.74 -21.44 -27.47
C CYS A 490 3.40 -21.06 -28.81
N GLY A 491 3.39 -19.77 -29.19
CA GLY A 491 3.96 -19.29 -30.44
C GLY A 491 3.09 -19.52 -31.67
N HIS A 492 1.80 -19.82 -31.49
CA HIS A 492 0.86 -19.94 -32.59
C HIS A 492 0.32 -18.57 -32.99
N LYS A 493 0.17 -18.36 -34.31
CA LYS A 493 -0.40 -17.13 -34.82
C LYS A 493 -1.89 -17.01 -34.50
N ILE A 494 -2.27 -15.92 -33.87
CA ILE A 494 -3.68 -15.55 -33.70
C ILE A 494 -4.11 -14.83 -34.98
N ASN A 495 -5.09 -15.39 -35.67
CA ASN A 495 -5.49 -14.94 -36.98
C ASN A 495 -6.87 -14.27 -37.00
N GLY A 496 -7.40 -13.84 -35.90
CA GLY A 496 -8.62 -13.08 -35.86
C GLY A 496 -9.44 -13.24 -34.58
N TRP A 497 -10.62 -12.67 -34.64
CA TRP A 497 -11.62 -12.70 -33.58
C TRP A 497 -12.76 -13.65 -33.93
N PHE A 498 -13.25 -14.37 -32.95
CA PHE A 498 -14.45 -15.21 -33.03
C PHE A 498 -15.55 -14.61 -32.16
N LEU A 499 -16.79 -14.74 -32.61
CA LEU A 499 -17.93 -14.46 -31.75
C LEU A 499 -17.97 -15.49 -30.62
N ASP A 500 -18.08 -15.00 -29.40
CA ASP A 500 -18.10 -15.80 -28.18
C ASP A 500 -19.30 -15.44 -27.30
N GLY A 501 -20.47 -15.33 -27.93
CA GLY A 501 -21.74 -15.07 -27.24
C GLY A 501 -22.38 -16.31 -26.65
N LEU A 502 -23.45 -16.13 -25.86
CA LEU A 502 -24.19 -17.23 -25.20
C LEU A 502 -24.67 -18.32 -26.17
N ASP A 503 -25.09 -17.93 -27.37
CA ASP A 503 -25.68 -18.83 -28.39
C ASP A 503 -24.67 -19.31 -29.45
N ALA A 504 -23.45 -18.78 -29.41
CA ALA A 504 -22.42 -19.04 -30.43
C ALA A 504 -21.03 -19.04 -29.85
N ARG A 505 -20.85 -19.80 -28.77
CA ARG A 505 -19.50 -19.96 -28.18
C ARG A 505 -18.60 -20.78 -29.10
N TRP A 506 -17.40 -20.32 -29.26
CA TRP A 506 -16.35 -21.11 -29.87
C TRP A 506 -15.99 -22.27 -28.94
N ASP A 507 -16.25 -23.51 -29.40
CA ASP A 507 -15.88 -24.71 -28.69
C ASP A 507 -14.51 -25.25 -29.16
N ALA A 508 -13.97 -26.21 -28.43
CA ALA A 508 -12.70 -26.85 -28.76
C ALA A 508 -12.70 -27.56 -30.13
N ASP A 509 -13.88 -27.77 -30.73
CA ASP A 509 -14.05 -28.37 -32.05
C ASP A 509 -14.02 -27.33 -33.18
N GLY A 510 -13.78 -26.05 -32.86
CA GLY A 510 -13.67 -24.96 -33.85
C GLY A 510 -15.01 -24.53 -34.47
N LYS A 511 -16.12 -24.77 -33.75
CA LYS A 511 -17.46 -24.35 -34.20
C LYS A 511 -17.78 -22.97 -33.62
N GLY A 512 -17.32 -21.93 -34.24
CA GLY A 512 -17.67 -20.55 -33.93
C GLY A 512 -17.65 -19.70 -35.17
N GLU A 513 -18.40 -18.61 -35.18
CA GLU A 513 -18.38 -17.67 -36.27
C GLU A 513 -17.10 -16.84 -36.24
N HIS A 514 -16.25 -17.01 -37.24
CA HIS A 514 -15.01 -16.27 -37.40
C HIS A 514 -15.28 -14.89 -37.98
N VAL A 515 -14.92 -13.86 -37.26
CA VAL A 515 -15.00 -12.47 -37.68
C VAL A 515 -13.67 -12.08 -38.35
N THR A 516 -13.49 -12.54 -39.61
CA THR A 516 -12.27 -12.24 -40.38
C THR A 516 -12.28 -10.85 -40.98
N ASN A 517 -13.47 -10.29 -41.21
CA ASN A 517 -13.61 -9.00 -41.85
C ASN A 517 -14.68 -8.16 -41.13
N LEU A 518 -14.26 -7.14 -40.43
CA LEU A 518 -15.17 -6.22 -39.76
C LEU A 518 -16.03 -5.39 -40.72
N ASP A 519 -15.64 -5.27 -42.01
CA ASP A 519 -16.49 -4.64 -43.06
C ASP A 519 -17.78 -5.44 -43.30
N ASP A 520 -17.74 -6.76 -43.08
CA ASP A 520 -18.89 -7.66 -43.26
C ASP A 520 -19.67 -7.90 -41.97
N PHE A 521 -19.19 -7.37 -40.85
CA PHE A 521 -19.82 -7.53 -39.55
C PHE A 521 -21.11 -6.69 -39.47
N LYS A 522 -22.21 -7.30 -39.79
CA LYS A 522 -23.55 -6.71 -39.77
C LYS A 522 -24.39 -7.44 -38.73
N ALA A 523 -24.47 -6.88 -37.55
CA ALA A 523 -25.44 -7.34 -36.57
C ALA A 523 -26.33 -6.17 -36.14
N ASP A 524 -27.59 -6.46 -35.83
CA ASP A 524 -28.53 -5.47 -35.33
C ASP A 524 -28.01 -4.91 -33.98
N GLY A 525 -27.98 -3.60 -33.84
CA GLY A 525 -27.57 -2.94 -32.60
C GLY A 525 -26.13 -2.46 -32.54
N TYR A 526 -25.33 -2.62 -33.61
CA TYR A 526 -23.95 -2.10 -33.71
C TYR A 526 -23.78 -1.16 -34.91
N ALA A 527 -22.82 -0.25 -34.79
CA ALA A 527 -22.20 0.43 -35.94
C ALA A 527 -20.71 0.05 -35.98
N VAL A 528 -20.24 -0.27 -37.19
CA VAL A 528 -18.80 -0.47 -37.43
C VAL A 528 -18.33 0.66 -38.34
N THR A 529 -17.32 1.38 -37.91
CA THR A 529 -16.70 2.49 -38.66
C THR A 529 -15.23 2.13 -38.92
N LYS A 530 -14.86 2.17 -40.20
CA LYS A 530 -13.45 2.08 -40.60
C LYS A 530 -12.81 3.46 -40.50
N ASN A 531 -11.76 3.57 -39.70
CA ASN A 531 -11.04 4.81 -39.49
C ASN A 531 -10.01 5.07 -40.61
N GLU A 532 -9.52 6.30 -40.70
CA GLU A 532 -8.54 6.69 -41.73
C GLU A 532 -7.20 5.93 -41.61
N ASP A 533 -6.82 5.53 -40.43
CA ASP A 533 -5.62 4.73 -40.12
C ASP A 533 -5.80 3.23 -40.44
N GLY A 534 -6.99 2.84 -40.90
CA GLY A 534 -7.32 1.43 -41.19
C GLY A 534 -7.82 0.63 -40.00
N SER A 535 -7.89 1.22 -38.82
CA SER A 535 -8.53 0.60 -37.66
C SER A 535 -10.05 0.58 -37.77
N TYR A 536 -10.71 -0.21 -36.95
CA TYR A 536 -12.15 -0.32 -36.90
C TYR A 536 -12.67 0.02 -35.52
N THR A 537 -13.67 0.90 -35.48
CA THR A 537 -14.38 1.21 -34.23
C THR A 537 -15.78 0.59 -34.26
N ILE A 538 -16.06 -0.28 -33.32
CA ILE A 538 -17.35 -0.90 -33.09
C ILE A 538 -18.05 -0.12 -31.98
N THR A 539 -19.27 0.36 -32.27
CA THR A 539 -20.07 1.13 -31.29
C THR A 539 -21.39 0.41 -31.03
N ILE A 540 -21.74 0.24 -29.76
CA ILE A 540 -23.04 -0.29 -29.36
C ILE A 540 -24.11 0.80 -29.50
N LEU A 541 -25.12 0.54 -30.33
CA LEU A 541 -26.22 1.48 -30.58
C LEU A 541 -27.44 1.21 -29.70
N ASP A 542 -27.74 -0.06 -29.44
CA ASP A 542 -28.86 -0.49 -28.59
C ASP A 542 -28.37 -0.86 -27.18
N LYS A 543 -29.12 -0.45 -26.17
CA LYS A 543 -28.81 -0.77 -24.75
C LYS A 543 -28.79 -2.28 -24.44
N ASN A 544 -29.48 -3.08 -25.27
CA ASN A 544 -29.57 -4.55 -25.11
C ASN A 544 -28.56 -5.30 -25.99
N ALA A 545 -27.86 -4.61 -26.90
CA ALA A 545 -26.85 -5.24 -27.73
C ALA A 545 -25.57 -5.47 -26.93
N THR A 546 -24.95 -6.62 -27.16
CA THR A 546 -23.66 -6.99 -26.55
C THR A 546 -22.80 -7.67 -27.62
N LEU A 547 -21.50 -7.40 -27.60
CA LEU A 547 -20.52 -8.07 -28.45
C LEU A 547 -19.52 -8.83 -27.57
N ALA A 548 -19.44 -10.12 -27.77
CA ALA A 548 -18.52 -10.99 -27.09
C ALA A 548 -17.50 -11.56 -28.09
N LEU A 549 -16.22 -11.42 -27.79
CA LEU A 549 -15.13 -11.83 -28.66
C LEU A 549 -14.12 -12.72 -27.93
N LYS A 550 -13.60 -13.68 -28.69
CA LYS A 550 -12.46 -14.51 -28.33
C LYS A 550 -11.40 -14.42 -29.42
N ALA A 551 -10.16 -14.21 -29.04
CA ALA A 551 -9.03 -14.35 -29.95
C ALA A 551 -8.74 -15.84 -30.18
N ALA A 552 -8.69 -16.26 -31.43
CA ALA A 552 -8.43 -17.64 -31.76
C ALA A 552 -7.17 -17.78 -32.59
N HIS A 553 -6.46 -18.84 -32.34
CA HIS A 553 -5.30 -19.25 -33.11
C HIS A 553 -5.65 -20.44 -34.01
N ASN A 554 -5.06 -20.47 -35.18
CA ASN A 554 -5.17 -21.58 -36.10
C ASN A 554 -4.27 -22.72 -35.60
N VAL A 555 -4.79 -23.53 -34.67
CA VAL A 555 -4.11 -24.80 -34.36
C VAL A 555 -4.45 -25.75 -35.52
N THR A 556 -3.54 -25.87 -36.46
CA THR A 556 -3.48 -27.13 -37.22
C THR A 556 -3.11 -28.19 -36.19
N PRO A 557 -3.98 -29.18 -35.91
CA PRO A 557 -3.60 -30.26 -34.99
C PRO A 557 -2.27 -30.82 -35.49
N LYS A 558 -1.24 -30.80 -34.66
CA LYS A 558 -0.01 -31.53 -34.95
C LYS A 558 -0.47 -32.95 -35.26
N PRO A 559 -0.19 -33.51 -36.44
CA PRO A 559 -0.60 -34.86 -36.73
C PRO A 559 -0.10 -35.72 -35.56
N THR A 560 -0.99 -36.46 -34.95
CA THR A 560 -0.65 -37.44 -33.93
C THR A 560 0.52 -38.22 -34.51
N PRO A 561 1.67 -38.33 -33.81
CA PRO A 561 2.76 -39.18 -34.33
C PRO A 561 2.10 -40.51 -34.63
N ASP A 562 2.28 -41.01 -35.85
CA ASP A 562 1.93 -42.39 -36.19
C ASP A 562 2.46 -43.24 -35.06
N PRO A 563 1.62 -44.12 -34.43
CA PRO A 563 2.15 -45.00 -33.42
C PRO A 563 3.37 -45.67 -34.02
N ASP A 564 4.51 -45.53 -33.35
CA ASP A 564 5.76 -46.19 -33.75
C ASP A 564 5.39 -47.62 -34.13
N PRO A 565 5.76 -48.11 -35.34
CA PRO A 565 5.49 -49.48 -35.70
C PRO A 565 6.08 -50.36 -34.60
N GLU A 566 5.23 -51.18 -33.99
CA GLU A 566 5.69 -52.18 -33.01
C GLU A 566 6.99 -52.80 -33.54
N PRO A 567 8.06 -52.86 -32.72
CA PRO A 567 9.30 -53.50 -33.16
C PRO A 567 8.98 -54.94 -33.53
N THR A 568 9.11 -55.26 -34.81
CA THR A 568 9.05 -56.64 -35.29
C THR A 568 10.06 -57.44 -34.48
N PRO A 569 9.68 -58.56 -33.86
CA PRO A 569 10.61 -59.40 -33.12
C PRO A 569 11.73 -59.85 -34.04
N ASP A 570 12.96 -59.57 -33.65
CA ASP A 570 14.20 -60.04 -34.32
C ASP A 570 14.30 -61.57 -34.15
N PRO A 571 14.39 -62.37 -35.23
CA PRO A 571 14.38 -63.84 -35.14
C PRO A 571 15.69 -64.46 -34.71
N ASP A 572 16.74 -63.72 -34.39
CA ASP A 572 18.05 -64.26 -34.12
C ASP A 572 18.72 -63.69 -32.86
N THR A 573 18.29 -64.12 -31.67
CA THR A 573 19.12 -64.11 -30.46
C THR A 573 18.80 -65.32 -29.59
N PRO A 574 19.82 -66.24 -29.34
CA PRO A 574 19.57 -67.41 -28.55
C PRO A 574 19.53 -67.13 -27.04
N ASP A 575 18.67 -67.91 -26.38
CA ASP A 575 18.52 -68.00 -24.94
C ASP A 575 19.86 -68.18 -24.21
N THR A 576 20.15 -67.36 -23.23
CA THR A 576 21.11 -67.63 -22.17
C THR A 576 20.45 -67.71 -20.81
N PRO A 577 20.84 -68.66 -19.97
CA PRO A 577 20.02 -69.08 -18.82
C PRO A 577 20.19 -68.23 -17.59
N VAL A 578 19.11 -68.21 -16.85
CA VAL A 578 18.94 -67.64 -15.50
C VAL A 578 19.86 -68.35 -14.51
N SER A 579 20.56 -67.66 -13.67
CA SER A 579 21.17 -68.18 -12.45
C SER A 579 20.74 -67.37 -11.22
N PRO A 580 20.65 -68.03 -10.04
CA PRO A 580 19.68 -67.64 -9.01
C PRO A 580 20.23 -66.78 -7.88
N GLU A 581 19.33 -66.07 -7.26
CA GLU A 581 19.19 -65.64 -5.87
C GLU A 581 20.41 -65.52 -4.96
N ASP A 582 20.47 -64.37 -4.29
CA ASP A 582 20.86 -64.32 -2.88
C ASP A 582 20.05 -63.27 -2.11
N PRO A 583 19.48 -63.59 -0.93
CA PRO A 583 18.50 -62.80 -0.20
C PRO A 583 19.13 -62.16 1.05
N THR A 584 18.93 -60.86 1.26
CA THR A 584 18.97 -60.31 2.63
C THR A 584 18.20 -59.00 2.74
N THR A 585 17.02 -59.04 3.30
CA THR A 585 16.39 -57.93 4.05
C THR A 585 15.52 -58.49 5.17
N PRO A 586 15.62 -57.97 6.41
CA PRO A 586 14.67 -58.33 7.44
C PRO A 586 13.44 -57.39 7.45
N PRO A 587 12.32 -57.84 8.01
CA PRO A 587 10.99 -57.25 7.84
C PRO A 587 10.68 -56.15 8.86
N VAL A 588 9.89 -55.20 8.45
CA VAL A 588 9.20 -54.24 9.34
C VAL A 588 7.76 -54.72 9.51
N GLN A 589 7.34 -54.79 10.75
CA GLN A 589 6.07 -55.31 11.24
C GLN A 589 4.84 -54.49 10.85
N ASP A 590 3.83 -55.24 10.58
CA ASP A 590 2.41 -55.03 10.43
C ASP A 590 1.77 -54.29 11.61
N ALA A 591 0.89 -53.34 11.32
CA ALA A 591 -0.14 -52.89 12.23
C ALA A 591 -1.46 -52.79 11.44
N THR A 592 -2.36 -53.70 11.77
CA THR A 592 -3.68 -53.85 11.21
C THR A 592 -4.63 -52.70 11.54
N PRO A 593 -5.63 -52.42 10.68
CA PRO A 593 -6.58 -51.32 10.84
C PRO A 593 -7.81 -51.75 11.60
N ASP A 594 -8.36 -50.82 12.39
CA ASP A 594 -9.64 -50.98 13.05
C ASP A 594 -10.73 -50.13 12.37
N GLU A 595 -11.79 -50.79 12.14
CA GLU A 595 -13.19 -50.51 11.82
C GLU A 595 -13.64 -49.18 11.15
N ALA A 596 -14.32 -49.39 10.03
CA ALA A 596 -15.07 -48.43 9.24
C ALA A 596 -16.37 -47.96 9.95
N GLU A 597 -16.55 -46.66 10.06
CA GLU A 597 -17.87 -46.07 10.18
C GLU A 597 -18.34 -45.50 8.83
N THR A 598 -19.54 -45.90 8.45
CA THR A 598 -20.25 -45.52 7.22
C THR A 598 -20.68 -44.05 7.25
N PRO A 599 -20.49 -43.27 6.17
CA PRO A 599 -21.00 -41.90 6.11
C PRO A 599 -22.50 -41.90 5.81
N VAL A 600 -23.23 -41.21 6.68
CA VAL A 600 -24.65 -40.88 6.49
C VAL A 600 -24.76 -39.82 5.40
N ASN A 601 -25.55 -40.12 4.38
CA ASN A 601 -25.91 -39.24 3.28
C ASN A 601 -26.80 -38.08 3.77
N PRO A 602 -26.46 -36.79 3.65
CA PRO A 602 -27.40 -35.72 3.88
C PRO A 602 -28.25 -35.47 2.63
N GLU A 603 -29.55 -35.47 2.87
CA GLU A 603 -30.59 -35.24 1.90
C GLU A 603 -30.43 -33.93 1.12
N ASN A 604 -30.69 -34.03 -0.15
CA ASN A 604 -30.71 -32.98 -1.17
C ASN A 604 -31.80 -31.93 -0.85
N PRO A 605 -31.47 -30.63 -0.63
CA PRO A 605 -32.51 -29.60 -0.60
C PRO A 605 -32.95 -29.28 -2.03
N THR A 606 -34.20 -29.48 -2.30
CA THR A 606 -34.92 -29.13 -3.53
C THR A 606 -34.71 -27.67 -3.89
N ASN A 607 -34.15 -27.42 -5.07
CA ASN A 607 -34.10 -26.11 -5.72
C ASN A 607 -35.51 -25.55 -5.94
N PRO A 608 -35.77 -24.28 -5.58
CA PRO A 608 -36.92 -23.56 -6.10
C PRO A 608 -36.69 -23.23 -7.60
N PRO A 609 -37.74 -23.05 -8.41
CA PRO A 609 -37.62 -22.90 -9.85
C PRO A 609 -36.86 -21.65 -10.22
N VAL A 610 -35.94 -21.81 -11.16
CA VAL A 610 -35.20 -20.71 -11.80
C VAL A 610 -36.23 -19.84 -12.53
N GLN A 611 -36.45 -18.64 -12.04
CA GLN A 611 -37.08 -17.59 -12.84
C GLN A 611 -36.06 -17.07 -13.84
N ASP A 612 -36.49 -17.06 -15.08
CA ASP A 612 -35.82 -16.49 -16.24
C ASP A 612 -35.31 -15.06 -15.92
N ALA A 613 -34.03 -14.92 -15.60
CA ALA A 613 -33.40 -13.61 -15.41
C ALA A 613 -32.98 -13.11 -16.80
N THR A 614 -33.85 -12.35 -17.45
CA THR A 614 -33.42 -11.39 -18.45
C THR A 614 -32.23 -10.61 -17.89
N PRO A 615 -31.20 -10.30 -18.67
CA PRO A 615 -30.06 -9.52 -18.20
C PRO A 615 -30.55 -8.13 -17.79
N ASP A 616 -30.86 -8.00 -16.52
CA ASP A 616 -31.31 -6.76 -15.93
C ASP A 616 -30.17 -5.75 -15.97
N SER A 617 -30.50 -4.57 -16.44
CA SER A 617 -29.68 -3.37 -16.51
C SER A 617 -29.25 -2.82 -15.13
N THR A 618 -29.43 -3.56 -14.07
CA THR A 618 -28.95 -3.29 -12.72
C THR A 618 -27.69 -4.10 -12.44
N VAL A 619 -26.58 -3.77 -13.10
CA VAL A 619 -25.30 -3.83 -12.39
C VAL A 619 -25.51 -3.04 -11.11
N ALA A 620 -25.39 -3.70 -9.97
CA ALA A 620 -25.62 -3.10 -8.68
C ALA A 620 -25.07 -1.68 -8.67
N ALA A 621 -25.96 -0.70 -8.68
CA ALA A 621 -25.61 0.64 -8.27
C ALA A 621 -24.86 0.43 -6.96
N LEU A 622 -23.73 1.08 -6.78
CA LEU A 622 -23.02 1.14 -5.50
C LEU A 622 -24.08 1.09 -4.41
N PRO A 623 -24.07 0.14 -3.48
CA PRO A 623 -25.10 0.05 -2.47
C PRO A 623 -25.23 1.46 -1.91
N LYS A 624 -26.42 2.02 -1.97
CA LYS A 624 -26.76 3.25 -1.26
C LYS A 624 -26.71 2.87 0.21
N THR A 625 -25.52 2.68 0.74
CA THR A 625 -25.31 2.67 2.17
C THR A 625 -25.68 4.07 2.62
N GLY A 626 -26.69 4.16 3.49
CA GLY A 626 -27.26 5.44 3.95
C GLY A 626 -26.30 6.29 4.77
N VAL A 627 -25.02 6.06 4.66
CA VAL A 627 -23.94 6.91 5.12
C VAL A 627 -23.35 7.54 3.88
N ASN A 628 -23.74 8.78 3.66
CA ASN A 628 -23.12 9.65 2.67
C ASN A 628 -21.63 9.73 3.06
N TRP A 629 -20.77 8.96 2.39
CA TRP A 629 -19.34 8.88 2.69
C TRP A 629 -18.65 10.26 2.56
N PHE A 630 -19.25 11.20 1.79
CA PHE A 630 -18.92 12.63 1.87
C PHE A 630 -19.03 13.17 3.30
N THR A 631 -19.99 12.68 4.10
CA THR A 631 -20.10 13.05 5.50
C THR A 631 -19.06 12.38 6.39
N ALA A 632 -18.63 11.15 6.07
CA ALA A 632 -17.56 10.49 6.83
C ALA A 632 -16.19 11.12 6.54
N LEU A 633 -15.88 11.42 5.27
CA LEU A 633 -14.68 12.17 4.90
C LEU A 633 -14.75 13.64 5.32
N ALA A 634 -15.93 14.29 5.20
CA ALA A 634 -16.16 15.64 5.71
C ALA A 634 -16.15 15.69 7.25
N MET A 635 -16.48 14.58 7.96
CA MET A 635 -16.33 14.51 9.41
C MET A 635 -14.88 14.25 9.83
N ALA A 636 -14.09 13.48 9.05
CA ALA A 636 -12.66 13.38 9.26
C ALA A 636 -11.95 14.72 9.00
N LEU A 637 -12.35 15.44 7.94
CA LEU A 637 -11.86 16.79 7.64
C LEU A 637 -12.45 17.87 8.56
N SER A 638 -13.70 17.72 9.03
CA SER A 638 -14.34 18.68 9.96
C SER A 638 -13.97 18.43 11.41
N GLY A 639 -13.53 17.22 11.79
CA GLY A 639 -12.89 16.97 13.07
C GLY A 639 -11.60 17.78 13.21
N MET A 640 -10.78 17.86 12.15
CA MET A 640 -9.60 18.74 12.08
C MET A 640 -9.98 20.24 12.12
N ALA A 641 -11.07 20.65 11.44
CA ALA A 641 -11.51 22.05 11.43
C ALA A 641 -12.15 22.48 12.78
N LEU A 642 -12.79 21.57 13.51
CA LEU A 642 -13.39 21.86 14.82
C LEU A 642 -12.35 21.96 15.94
N THR A 643 -11.27 21.19 15.88
CA THR A 643 -10.15 21.33 16.82
C THR A 643 -9.38 22.64 16.60
N VAL A 644 -9.22 23.09 15.36
CA VAL A 644 -8.61 24.41 15.05
C VAL A 644 -9.56 25.55 15.41
N ALA A 645 -10.86 25.47 15.13
CA ALA A 645 -11.84 26.48 15.51
C ALA A 645 -12.06 26.55 17.04
N GLY A 646 -11.99 25.42 17.75
CA GLY A 646 -12.06 25.36 19.21
C GLY A 646 -10.85 26.05 19.88
N ALA A 647 -9.67 25.93 19.31
CA ALA A 647 -8.46 26.61 19.78
C ALA A 647 -8.50 28.12 19.54
N PHE A 648 -9.02 28.57 18.39
CA PHE A 648 -9.17 30.02 18.11
C PHE A 648 -10.21 30.71 18.97
N THR A 649 -11.34 30.08 19.31
CA THR A 649 -12.34 30.69 20.18
C THR A 649 -11.91 30.80 21.64
N SER A 650 -11.01 29.93 22.11
CA SER A 650 -10.47 30.03 23.47
C SER A 650 -9.39 31.12 23.61
N LEU A 651 -8.67 31.45 22.52
CA LEU A 651 -7.68 32.56 22.55
C LEU A 651 -8.32 33.94 22.52
N PHE A 652 -9.47 34.13 21.85
CA PHE A 652 -10.18 35.43 21.84
C PHE A 652 -11.01 35.71 23.08
N ALA A 653 -11.33 34.69 23.89
CA ALA A 653 -12.06 34.87 25.15
C ALA A 653 -11.22 35.34 26.34
N LYS A 654 -9.86 35.30 26.23
CA LYS A 654 -8.93 35.73 27.29
C LYS A 654 -8.33 37.13 27.11
N SER A 655 -8.76 37.88 26.07
CA SER A 655 -8.25 39.23 25.81
C SER A 655 -9.25 40.35 26.18
N LYS A 656 -10.26 40.05 27.02
CA LYS A 656 -11.11 41.09 27.62
C LYS A 656 -11.32 40.78 29.11
N HIS A 657 -10.29 41.03 29.90
CA HIS A 657 -10.38 41.53 31.26
C HIS A 657 -9.00 42.00 31.69
#